data_d02a4f957f7b1031d4355c33c1e66278
#
_entry.id   d02a4f957f7b1031d4355c33c1e66278
#
_cell.length_a   1.000
_cell.length_b   1.000
_cell.length_c   1.000
_cell.angle_alpha   90.00
_cell.angle_beta   90.00
_cell.angle_gamma   90.00
#
_symmetry.space_group_name_H-M   'P 1'
#
loop_
_entity.id
_entity.type
_entity.pdbx_description
1 polymer ?
#
loop_
_entity_poly.entity_id
_entity_poly.type
_entity_poly.pdbx_seq_one_letter_code
_entity_poly.pdbx_strand_id
1 'polypeptide(L)'
;MTGSEIRKEMISAREEYIGIIKAELLGPGSEFSLPDAEHELISSTPTSRYSAGILFPQGNEVSQDNDETVPIEETGSEQSEIPEEASRADDPVAAKKQRTYEKDETADENLDEEIGMSTQYMPSSMGITFLVKGSADQIRGRLTFATYRNAKVSDCAIPYFPDDPENYKVPLELAHLIAFDKECSVLQLIASISSKEVRSIFERDTIPEAEVQILQKIAYRFVDYCNMGYVRVPHKVPEFVLNFSNGDYADNEENHNLDGTDAKLVALRRKIAENLWSVTVMLVNGLSESPVKANRCIFQSKIEIGTHNNDFVFVESNPNSDISAMDDEERSLDLLYRHKKIYGTGLGTSVDWRIDDNGNGSIWNDFFPITEVPSMSFSLPKNDLLGDGELSMKYLSDLDSSDREAKLKSMRSLVDLYRQWVEELEKTAATLDARYVSAAAKNIQECKRAYQRMYAGIETLRSNDNAYRAFLLANRAMFMQRIHIAMQGEMAQTNADRYPGDEEISDRLCDMDYSRESDANCRWRPFQIAFLLMDVNSIVDDQSPERSIVDLIWFPTGGGKTEAYLGLTAFTIFYRKLAHPKQSSGTAVIMRYTLRLLAAQQFTRAATLICACEYIRQDCAQRRHKYPAYPLGKDTNCNGILSARKRSHYNWFVDWWYAYSEQERGCGLPFG
;
A
#
# COMPACT_ATOMS: atom_id res chain seq x y z
N MET A 1 22.46 6.25 23.15
CA MET A 1 22.27 6.54 21.72
C MET A 1 21.45 7.81 21.59
N THR A 2 21.89 8.74 20.75
CA THR A 2 21.11 9.94 20.43
C THR A 2 19.95 9.58 19.48
N GLY A 3 18.87 10.35 19.48
CA GLY A 3 17.74 10.09 18.58
C GLY A 3 18.13 10.09 17.07
N SER A 4 19.26 10.73 16.73
CA SER A 4 19.83 10.73 15.37
C SER A 4 20.53 9.39 15.05
N GLU A 5 21.20 8.77 16.00
CA GLU A 5 21.86 7.46 15.85
C GLU A 5 20.84 6.35 15.68
N ILE A 6 19.79 6.33 16.52
CA ILE A 6 18.68 5.37 16.41
C ILE A 6 18.02 5.46 15.03
N ARG A 7 17.79 6.67 14.53
CA ARG A 7 17.18 6.88 13.21
C ARG A 7 18.06 6.32 12.08
N LYS A 8 19.38 6.52 12.14
CA LYS A 8 20.32 5.98 11.15
C LYS A 8 20.35 4.45 11.14
N GLU A 9 20.35 3.84 12.32
CA GLU A 9 20.30 2.38 12.45
C GLU A 9 18.99 1.80 11.91
N MET A 10 17.86 2.45 12.17
CA MET A 10 16.56 2.02 11.65
C MET A 10 16.49 2.12 10.11
N ILE A 11 17.09 3.16 9.51
CA ILE A 11 17.17 3.32 8.06
C ILE A 11 18.04 2.21 7.47
N SER A 12 19.22 1.97 8.04
CA SER A 12 20.13 0.91 7.59
C SER A 12 19.49 -0.49 7.67
N ALA A 13 18.81 -0.80 8.78
CA ALA A 13 18.09 -2.06 8.94
C ALA A 13 16.95 -2.21 7.92
N ARG A 14 16.23 -1.12 7.61
CA ARG A 14 15.19 -1.12 6.58
C ARG A 14 15.76 -1.40 5.20
N GLU A 15 16.88 -0.79 4.84
CA GLU A 15 17.55 -1.00 3.56
C GLU A 15 18.07 -2.43 3.41
N GLU A 16 18.65 -2.99 4.46
CA GLU A 16 19.08 -4.39 4.51
C GLU A 16 17.89 -5.33 4.33
N TYR A 17 16.78 -5.09 5.04
CA TYR A 17 15.57 -5.90 4.95
C TYR A 17 14.94 -5.85 3.55
N ILE A 18 14.91 -4.67 2.91
CA ILE A 18 14.47 -4.52 1.51
C ILE A 18 15.38 -5.32 0.58
N GLY A 19 16.70 -5.30 0.81
CA GLY A 19 17.66 -6.09 0.05
C GLY A 19 17.39 -7.60 0.13
N ILE A 20 17.09 -8.10 1.33
CA ILE A 20 16.73 -9.52 1.55
C ILE A 20 15.43 -9.88 0.81
N ILE A 21 14.39 -9.04 0.91
CA ILE A 21 13.13 -9.26 0.19
C ILE A 21 13.34 -9.26 -1.32
N LYS A 22 14.13 -8.33 -1.86
CA LYS A 22 14.45 -8.30 -3.29
C LYS A 22 15.19 -9.57 -3.73
N ALA A 23 16.19 -10.01 -2.97
CA ALA A 23 16.93 -11.24 -3.25
C ALA A 23 16.01 -12.47 -3.24
N GLU A 24 15.05 -12.53 -2.32
CA GLU A 24 14.11 -13.64 -2.22
C GLU A 24 13.10 -13.68 -3.39
N LEU A 25 12.61 -12.52 -3.83
CA LEU A 25 11.57 -12.43 -4.86
C LEU A 25 12.12 -12.38 -6.29
N LEU A 26 13.31 -11.81 -6.48
CA LEU A 26 13.95 -11.65 -7.80
C LEU A 26 15.11 -12.63 -8.01
N GLY A 27 15.79 -13.06 -6.93
CA GLY A 27 17.05 -13.80 -6.95
C GLY A 27 18.29 -12.91 -7.18
N PRO A 28 19.52 -13.45 -7.03
CA PRO A 28 19.81 -14.75 -6.52
C PRO A 28 19.48 -14.83 -5.02
N GLY A 29 18.84 -15.86 -4.61
CA GLY A 29 18.49 -16.08 -3.20
C GLY A 29 17.80 -17.42 -3.09
N SER A 30 18.38 -18.35 -2.37
CA SER A 30 17.74 -19.62 -2.03
C SER A 30 18.28 -20.10 -0.70
N GLU A 31 17.48 -20.87 0.00
CA GLU A 31 17.85 -21.52 1.26
C GLU A 31 19.13 -22.37 1.14
N PHE A 32 19.40 -22.87 -0.06
CA PHE A 32 20.52 -23.75 -0.37
C PHE A 32 21.43 -23.17 -1.47
N SER A 33 21.53 -21.85 -1.53
CA SER A 33 22.49 -21.22 -2.44
C SER A 33 23.90 -21.71 -2.16
N LEU A 34 24.67 -21.92 -3.23
CA LEU A 34 26.11 -22.10 -3.11
C LEU A 34 26.73 -20.89 -2.40
N PRO A 35 27.93 -21.01 -1.80
CA PRO A 35 28.66 -19.88 -1.20
C PRO A 35 28.77 -18.69 -2.16
N ASP A 36 28.88 -18.95 -3.46
CA ASP A 36 28.72 -17.96 -4.51
C ASP A 36 27.26 -17.90 -4.96
N ALA A 37 26.51 -16.93 -4.43
CA ALA A 37 25.11 -16.71 -4.76
C ALA A 37 24.87 -16.43 -6.27
N GLU A 38 25.89 -16.05 -7.04
CA GLU A 38 25.77 -15.85 -8.49
C GLU A 38 25.40 -17.15 -9.22
N HIS A 39 25.80 -18.30 -8.68
CA HIS A 39 25.60 -19.63 -9.24
C HIS A 39 24.64 -20.49 -8.40
N GLU A 40 23.59 -19.86 -7.88
CA GLU A 40 22.62 -20.55 -7.03
C GLU A 40 22.05 -21.83 -7.68
N LEU A 41 21.72 -22.79 -6.83
CA LEU A 41 21.08 -24.04 -7.19
C LEU A 41 19.67 -24.12 -6.57
N ILE A 42 18.66 -24.30 -7.40
CA ILE A 42 17.26 -24.41 -6.96
C ILE A 42 16.66 -25.74 -7.41
N SER A 43 15.76 -26.29 -6.63
CA SER A 43 15.07 -27.56 -6.92
C SER A 43 13.68 -27.38 -7.55
N SER A 44 13.19 -26.16 -7.64
CA SER A 44 11.94 -25.80 -8.32
C SER A 44 12.23 -25.13 -9.66
N THR A 45 11.22 -25.03 -10.52
CA THR A 45 11.38 -24.30 -11.78
C THR A 45 11.62 -22.82 -11.49
N PRO A 46 12.58 -22.17 -12.15
CA PRO A 46 12.87 -20.74 -11.92
C PRO A 46 11.64 -19.83 -12.06
N THR A 47 10.72 -20.16 -12.98
CA THR A 47 9.48 -19.41 -13.21
C THR A 47 8.44 -19.56 -12.10
N SER A 48 8.53 -20.60 -11.27
CA SER A 48 7.71 -20.75 -10.06
C SER A 48 8.42 -20.26 -8.80
N ARG A 49 9.76 -20.21 -8.83
CA ARG A 49 10.57 -19.71 -7.70
C ARG A 49 10.54 -18.19 -7.60
N TYR A 50 10.63 -17.51 -8.75
CA TYR A 50 10.67 -16.06 -8.81
C TYR A 50 9.37 -15.51 -9.38
N SER A 51 8.85 -14.44 -8.80
CA SER A 51 7.54 -13.87 -9.12
C SER A 51 7.60 -12.63 -10.02
N ALA A 52 8.80 -12.05 -10.22
CA ALA A 52 8.96 -10.83 -11.00
C ALA A 52 10.29 -10.82 -11.79
N GLY A 53 10.39 -9.94 -12.78
CA GLY A 53 11.62 -9.75 -13.54
C GLY A 53 11.94 -10.88 -14.51
N ILE A 54 10.93 -11.59 -15.00
CA ILE A 54 11.08 -12.70 -15.95
C ILE A 54 10.72 -12.22 -17.35
N LEU A 55 11.62 -12.44 -18.33
CA LEU A 55 11.34 -12.21 -19.75
C LEU A 55 11.17 -13.56 -20.44
N PHE A 56 9.99 -13.81 -20.95
CA PHE A 56 9.61 -15.04 -21.63
C PHE A 56 10.02 -15.01 -23.11
N PRO A 57 10.20 -16.15 -23.79
CA PRO A 57 10.40 -16.19 -25.23
C PRO A 57 9.28 -15.50 -26.00
N GLN A 58 9.59 -14.93 -27.17
CA GLN A 58 8.59 -14.38 -28.09
C GLN A 58 7.80 -15.53 -28.73
N GLY A 59 6.50 -15.30 -29.02
CA GLY A 59 5.71 -16.25 -29.81
C GLY A 59 4.70 -17.11 -29.06
N ASN A 60 4.30 -16.72 -27.85
CA ASN A 60 3.04 -17.20 -27.31
C ASN A 60 1.86 -16.37 -27.86
N GLU A 61 1.69 -16.39 -29.18
CA GLU A 61 0.33 -16.32 -29.71
C GLU A 61 -0.34 -17.61 -29.22
N VAL A 62 -1.35 -17.47 -28.37
CA VAL A 62 -2.31 -18.56 -28.11
C VAL A 62 -2.75 -18.99 -29.48
N SER A 63 -2.35 -20.19 -29.92
CA SER A 63 -2.81 -20.75 -31.16
C SER A 63 -4.34 -20.77 -31.11
N GLN A 64 -4.98 -19.86 -31.82
CA GLN A 64 -6.37 -19.96 -32.20
C GLN A 64 -6.50 -21.02 -33.32
N ASP A 65 -5.93 -22.20 -33.10
CA ASP A 65 -6.13 -23.37 -33.93
C ASP A 65 -7.18 -24.25 -33.27
N ASN A 66 -8.41 -23.80 -33.31
CA ASN A 66 -9.59 -24.66 -33.30
C ASN A 66 -10.67 -23.98 -34.15
N ASP A 67 -10.35 -23.75 -35.40
CA ASP A 67 -11.35 -23.52 -36.45
C ASP A 67 -11.68 -24.89 -37.09
N GLU A 68 -12.38 -25.75 -36.35
CA GLU A 68 -13.23 -26.74 -36.99
C GLU A 68 -14.42 -25.96 -37.59
N THR A 69 -14.30 -25.61 -38.83
CA THR A 69 -15.39 -25.13 -39.69
C THR A 69 -16.48 -26.19 -39.77
N VAL A 70 -17.50 -26.05 -38.94
CA VAL A 70 -18.78 -26.73 -39.15
C VAL A 70 -19.52 -25.95 -40.25
N PRO A 71 -19.94 -26.56 -41.35
CA PRO A 71 -20.69 -25.88 -42.40
C PRO A 71 -22.05 -25.43 -41.85
N ILE A 72 -22.32 -24.13 -41.89
CA ILE A 72 -23.65 -23.58 -41.59
C ILE A 72 -24.47 -23.74 -42.85
N GLU A 73 -25.47 -24.63 -42.83
CA GLU A 73 -26.56 -24.66 -43.81
C GLU A 73 -27.38 -23.38 -43.73
N GLU A 74 -27.49 -22.70 -44.86
CA GLU A 74 -28.37 -21.55 -45.06
C GLU A 74 -29.85 -21.98 -45.02
N THR A 75 -30.60 -21.50 -44.03
CA THR A 75 -32.07 -21.46 -44.12
C THR A 75 -32.60 -20.08 -43.73
N GLY A 76 -33.11 -19.43 -44.75
CA GLY A 76 -34.27 -18.54 -44.88
C GLY A 76 -34.57 -17.45 -43.82
N SER A 77 -34.39 -16.25 -44.29
CA SER A 77 -35.20 -15.02 -44.09
C SER A 77 -36.30 -14.99 -43.03
N GLU A 78 -36.17 -14.02 -42.09
CA GLU A 78 -37.29 -13.15 -41.75
C GLU A 78 -36.77 -11.82 -41.16
N GLN A 79 -37.24 -10.71 -41.74
CA GLN A 79 -36.96 -9.34 -41.35
C GLN A 79 -37.74 -8.98 -40.08
N SER A 80 -37.07 -8.43 -39.07
CA SER A 80 -37.72 -7.60 -38.07
C SER A 80 -36.84 -6.42 -37.69
N GLU A 81 -37.41 -5.24 -37.78
CA GLU A 81 -36.84 -3.92 -37.62
C GLU A 81 -36.21 -3.75 -36.21
N ILE A 82 -34.99 -3.28 -36.16
CA ILE A 82 -34.27 -2.89 -34.93
C ILE A 82 -34.26 -1.37 -34.83
N PRO A 83 -34.60 -0.77 -33.68
CA PRO A 83 -34.55 0.68 -33.51
C PRO A 83 -33.13 1.21 -33.50
N GLU A 84 -32.91 2.35 -34.12
CA GLU A 84 -31.66 3.13 -34.14
C GLU A 84 -31.35 3.76 -32.81
N GLU A 85 -30.67 3.03 -31.92
CA GLU A 85 -29.96 3.65 -30.78
C GLU A 85 -28.92 2.70 -30.19
N ALA A 86 -27.98 2.17 -30.96
CA ALA A 86 -26.84 1.40 -30.48
C ALA A 86 -25.62 1.49 -31.40
N SER A 87 -25.19 2.70 -31.67
CA SER A 87 -23.93 2.91 -32.41
C SER A 87 -22.91 3.68 -31.58
N ARG A 88 -22.36 3.01 -30.52
CA ARG A 88 -21.10 3.38 -29.87
C ARG A 88 -20.66 2.30 -28.88
N ALA A 89 -20.28 1.12 -29.36
CA ALA A 89 -19.51 0.16 -28.58
C ALA A 89 -18.89 -0.91 -29.50
N ASP A 90 -17.95 -0.50 -30.32
CA ASP A 90 -17.08 -1.43 -31.04
C ASP A 90 -15.69 -1.46 -30.37
N ASP A 91 -15.67 -1.87 -29.10
CA ASP A 91 -14.44 -2.31 -28.45
C ASP A 91 -14.67 -3.73 -27.92
N PRO A 92 -14.11 -4.76 -28.57
CA PRO A 92 -14.28 -6.16 -28.16
C PRO A 92 -13.71 -6.45 -26.77
N VAL A 93 -12.82 -5.58 -26.26
CA VAL A 93 -12.25 -5.68 -24.90
C VAL A 93 -13.26 -5.23 -23.86
N ALA A 94 -14.07 -4.20 -24.14
CA ALA A 94 -15.11 -3.73 -23.24
C ALA A 94 -16.25 -4.75 -23.08
N ALA A 95 -16.64 -5.39 -24.20
CA ALA A 95 -17.68 -6.44 -24.18
C ALA A 95 -17.26 -7.70 -23.38
N LYS A 96 -15.98 -8.07 -23.41
CA LYS A 96 -15.44 -9.17 -22.57
C LYS A 96 -15.41 -8.80 -21.09
N LYS A 97 -15.04 -7.57 -20.73
CA LYS A 97 -15.07 -7.09 -19.34
C LYS A 97 -16.49 -7.08 -18.75
N GLN A 98 -17.47 -6.66 -19.53
CA GLN A 98 -18.86 -6.61 -19.05
C GLN A 98 -19.46 -8.00 -18.78
N ARG A 99 -19.11 -9.01 -19.61
CA ARG A 99 -19.59 -10.38 -19.39
C ARG A 99 -18.94 -11.11 -18.20
N THR A 100 -17.75 -10.69 -17.77
CA THR A 100 -17.07 -11.26 -16.61
C THR A 100 -17.63 -10.73 -15.29
N TYR A 101 -18.17 -9.49 -15.28
CA TYR A 101 -18.74 -8.88 -14.08
C TYR A 101 -20.15 -9.39 -13.70
N GLU A 102 -20.88 -10.03 -14.61
CA GLU A 102 -22.23 -10.55 -14.31
C GLU A 102 -22.26 -11.99 -13.77
N LYS A 103 -21.10 -12.64 -13.58
CA LYS A 103 -21.05 -14.07 -13.22
C LYS A 103 -20.53 -14.40 -11.84
N ASP A 104 -20.01 -13.45 -11.07
CA ASP A 104 -19.32 -13.78 -9.81
C ASP A 104 -19.84 -13.05 -8.59
N GLU A 105 -20.65 -13.76 -7.83
CA GLU A 105 -21.13 -13.38 -6.48
C GLU A 105 -20.32 -14.02 -5.33
N THR A 106 -19.09 -14.49 -5.52
CA THR A 106 -18.24 -14.99 -4.42
C THR A 106 -16.87 -14.34 -4.43
N ALA A 107 -16.71 -13.34 -3.57
CA ALA A 107 -15.51 -12.48 -3.51
C ALA A 107 -14.20 -13.18 -3.06
N ASP A 108 -14.26 -14.42 -2.60
CA ASP A 108 -13.07 -15.16 -2.12
C ASP A 108 -12.44 -16.05 -3.20
N GLU A 109 -13.21 -16.44 -4.22
CA GLU A 109 -12.69 -17.21 -5.38
C GLU A 109 -12.00 -16.29 -6.41
N ASN A 110 -12.39 -15.01 -6.47
CA ASN A 110 -11.86 -14.05 -7.44
C ASN A 110 -10.43 -13.57 -7.18
N LEU A 111 -9.93 -13.66 -5.94
CA LEU A 111 -8.53 -13.33 -5.64
C LEU A 111 -7.56 -14.35 -6.24
N ASP A 112 -7.94 -15.62 -6.27
CA ASP A 112 -7.14 -16.67 -6.89
C ASP A 112 -7.24 -16.62 -8.43
N GLU A 113 -8.38 -16.19 -8.99
CA GLU A 113 -8.54 -15.98 -10.43
C GLU A 113 -7.83 -14.71 -10.92
N GLU A 114 -7.82 -13.60 -10.15
CA GLU A 114 -7.03 -12.41 -10.47
C GLU A 114 -5.52 -12.69 -10.44
N ILE A 115 -5.05 -13.51 -9.50
CA ILE A 115 -3.67 -14.00 -9.47
C ILE A 115 -3.41 -14.92 -10.69
N GLY A 116 -4.37 -15.76 -11.06
CA GLY A 116 -4.31 -16.61 -12.24
C GLY A 116 -4.29 -15.81 -13.56
N MET A 117 -5.01 -14.71 -13.65
CA MET A 117 -5.01 -13.82 -14.83
C MET A 117 -3.70 -13.04 -14.98
N SER A 118 -3.03 -12.70 -13.89
CA SER A 118 -1.70 -12.06 -13.94
C SER A 118 -0.63 -12.99 -14.51
N THR A 119 -0.78 -14.30 -14.40
CA THR A 119 0.12 -15.30 -15.02
C THR A 119 -0.07 -15.46 -16.52
N GLN A 120 -1.13 -14.93 -17.12
CA GLN A 120 -1.33 -14.94 -18.57
C GLN A 120 -0.50 -13.87 -19.29
N TYR A 121 -0.01 -12.86 -18.59
CA TYR A 121 0.87 -11.85 -19.16
C TYR A 121 2.33 -12.30 -19.08
N MET A 122 2.88 -12.73 -20.20
CA MET A 122 4.27 -13.19 -20.33
C MET A 122 5.10 -12.16 -21.11
N PRO A 123 5.69 -11.14 -20.45
CA PRO A 123 6.47 -10.13 -21.14
C PRO A 123 7.74 -10.74 -21.74
N SER A 124 8.01 -10.44 -23.00
CA SER A 124 9.27 -10.85 -23.69
C SER A 124 10.34 -9.76 -23.68
N SER A 125 9.99 -8.57 -23.21
CA SER A 125 10.89 -7.42 -23.20
C SER A 125 10.67 -6.53 -21.99
N MET A 126 11.72 -5.82 -21.59
CA MET A 126 11.66 -4.72 -20.63
C MET A 126 12.64 -3.64 -21.04
N GLY A 127 12.42 -2.40 -20.60
CA GLY A 127 13.32 -1.31 -20.95
C GLY A 127 13.15 -0.06 -20.12
N ILE A 128 13.98 0.91 -20.42
CA ILE A 128 13.98 2.24 -19.80
C ILE A 128 13.99 3.32 -20.85
N THR A 129 13.19 4.37 -20.64
CA THR A 129 13.16 5.58 -21.48
C THR A 129 13.59 6.77 -20.64
N PHE A 130 14.47 7.60 -21.18
CA PHE A 130 15.00 8.78 -20.49
C PHE A 130 15.33 9.90 -21.48
N LEU A 131 15.46 11.13 -20.98
CA LEU A 131 15.86 12.29 -21.77
C LEU A 131 17.31 12.65 -21.50
N VAL A 132 18.05 12.98 -22.56
CA VAL A 132 19.44 13.42 -22.48
C VAL A 132 19.68 14.66 -23.30
N LYS A 133 20.59 15.52 -22.80
CA LYS A 133 21.08 16.72 -23.49
C LYS A 133 22.55 16.55 -23.79
N GLY A 134 22.90 16.69 -25.08
CA GLY A 134 24.25 16.50 -25.58
C GLY A 134 24.31 15.65 -26.84
N SER A 135 25.47 15.00 -27.11
CA SER A 135 25.55 14.03 -28.21
C SER A 135 24.97 12.69 -27.73
N ALA A 136 23.95 12.22 -28.40
CA ALA A 136 23.38 10.90 -28.21
C ALA A 136 23.66 9.98 -29.40
N ASP A 137 24.79 10.21 -30.11
CA ASP A 137 25.16 9.41 -31.28
C ASP A 137 25.68 8.04 -30.87
N GLN A 138 26.14 7.93 -29.64
CA GLN A 138 26.57 6.69 -29.03
C GLN A 138 26.04 6.61 -27.61
N ILE A 139 25.40 5.49 -27.26
CA ILE A 139 24.94 5.19 -25.91
C ILE A 139 25.74 4.01 -25.37
N ARG A 140 26.38 4.20 -24.24
CA ARG A 140 27.14 3.17 -23.52
C ARG A 140 26.46 2.87 -22.18
N GLY A 141 26.44 1.61 -21.82
CA GLY A 141 25.89 1.18 -20.57
C GLY A 141 26.35 -0.20 -20.16
N ARG A 142 25.84 -0.69 -19.04
CA ARG A 142 26.07 -2.04 -18.53
C ARG A 142 24.79 -2.83 -18.58
N LEU A 143 24.91 -4.12 -18.83
CA LEU A 143 23.79 -5.04 -18.78
C LEU A 143 24.20 -6.27 -17.98
N THR A 144 23.38 -6.67 -17.05
CA THR A 144 23.46 -7.97 -16.38
C THR A 144 22.12 -8.66 -16.46
N PHE A 145 22.14 -9.98 -16.61
CA PHE A 145 20.96 -10.82 -16.57
C PHE A 145 21.37 -12.25 -16.22
N ALA A 146 20.42 -13.14 -16.04
CA ALA A 146 20.69 -14.55 -15.83
C ALA A 146 19.80 -15.42 -16.67
N THR A 147 20.28 -16.61 -16.97
CA THR A 147 19.50 -17.75 -17.48
C THR A 147 19.65 -18.92 -16.51
N TYR A 148 18.82 -19.94 -16.66
CA TYR A 148 18.92 -21.14 -15.86
C TYR A 148 19.08 -22.34 -16.79
N ARG A 149 19.98 -23.24 -16.44
CA ARG A 149 20.12 -24.56 -17.07
C ARG A 149 19.81 -25.68 -16.09
N ASN A 150 19.50 -26.84 -16.58
CA ASN A 150 19.35 -28.01 -15.74
C ASN A 150 20.65 -28.29 -14.96
N ALA A 151 20.52 -28.63 -13.70
CA ALA A 151 21.64 -28.99 -12.85
C ALA A 151 22.30 -30.31 -13.32
N LYS A 152 23.61 -30.37 -13.22
CA LYS A 152 24.40 -31.58 -13.37
C LYS A 152 24.80 -32.08 -11.98
N VAL A 153 25.16 -33.35 -11.87
CA VAL A 153 25.65 -33.93 -10.62
C VAL A 153 26.75 -33.07 -9.98
N SER A 154 27.68 -32.57 -10.77
CA SER A 154 28.78 -31.71 -10.30
C SER A 154 28.36 -30.35 -9.76
N ASP A 155 27.15 -29.91 -10.05
CA ASP A 155 26.62 -28.62 -9.56
C ASP A 155 25.91 -28.77 -8.20
N CYS A 156 25.56 -30.02 -7.83
CA CYS A 156 24.75 -30.27 -6.65
C CYS A 156 25.60 -30.23 -5.38
N ALA A 157 25.49 -29.13 -4.64
CA ALA A 157 26.14 -28.94 -3.36
C ALA A 157 25.14 -28.34 -2.35
N ILE A 158 25.27 -28.69 -1.07
CA ILE A 158 24.44 -28.20 0.04
C ILE A 158 25.35 -27.74 1.17
N PRO A 159 25.18 -26.49 1.69
CA PRO A 159 25.92 -26.03 2.86
C PRO A 159 25.70 -26.97 4.04
N TYR A 160 26.80 -27.36 4.68
CA TYR A 160 26.77 -28.23 5.83
C TYR A 160 27.84 -27.86 6.84
N PHE A 161 27.45 -27.66 8.11
CA PHE A 161 28.32 -27.20 9.19
C PHE A 161 28.31 -28.22 10.31
N PRO A 162 29.15 -29.26 10.24
CA PRO A 162 29.30 -30.24 11.33
C PRO A 162 30.01 -29.60 12.54
N ASP A 163 29.77 -30.16 13.73
CA ASP A 163 30.40 -29.68 14.99
C ASP A 163 31.93 -29.72 14.97
N ASP A 164 32.52 -30.68 14.25
CA ASP A 164 33.97 -30.80 14.03
C ASP A 164 34.26 -30.94 12.51
N PRO A 165 34.37 -29.83 11.77
CA PRO A 165 34.61 -29.86 10.33
C PRO A 165 35.92 -30.52 9.90
N GLU A 166 36.97 -30.43 10.76
CA GLU A 166 38.29 -30.99 10.44
C GLU A 166 38.31 -32.51 10.44
N ASN A 167 37.53 -33.13 11.30
CA ASN A 167 37.46 -34.58 11.46
C ASN A 167 36.17 -35.21 10.90
N TYR A 168 35.26 -34.38 10.39
CA TYR A 168 33.99 -34.88 9.85
C TYR A 168 34.23 -35.83 8.66
N LYS A 169 33.56 -36.96 8.67
CA LYS A 169 33.54 -37.91 7.58
C LYS A 169 32.11 -38.28 7.22
N VAL A 170 31.78 -38.16 5.96
CA VAL A 170 30.51 -38.68 5.45
C VAL A 170 30.34 -40.13 5.83
N PRO A 171 29.17 -40.57 6.35
CA PRO A 171 28.90 -41.98 6.65
C PRO A 171 29.24 -42.90 5.47
N LEU A 172 29.76 -44.10 5.76
CA LEU A 172 30.29 -45.03 4.76
C LEU A 172 29.24 -45.39 3.71
N GLU A 173 27.98 -45.46 4.13
CA GLU A 173 26.82 -45.76 3.30
C GLU A 173 26.55 -44.66 2.25
N LEU A 174 26.91 -43.42 2.52
CA LEU A 174 26.74 -42.25 1.65
C LEU A 174 28.03 -41.85 0.93
N ALA A 175 29.18 -42.36 1.36
CA ALA A 175 30.49 -41.92 0.87
C ALA A 175 30.74 -42.20 -0.62
N HIS A 176 29.98 -43.11 -1.25
CA HIS A 176 30.00 -43.37 -2.68
C HIS A 176 29.14 -42.40 -3.51
N LEU A 177 28.29 -41.60 -2.84
CA LEU A 177 27.39 -40.64 -3.46
C LEU A 177 27.74 -39.19 -3.13
N ILE A 178 28.21 -38.93 -1.90
CA ILE A 178 28.40 -37.62 -1.35
C ILE A 178 29.83 -37.46 -0.80
N ALA A 179 30.47 -36.36 -1.10
CA ALA A 179 31.74 -35.96 -0.52
C ALA A 179 31.56 -34.69 0.30
N PHE A 180 32.33 -34.55 1.40
CA PHE A 180 32.39 -33.30 2.17
C PHE A 180 33.60 -32.49 1.78
N ASP A 181 33.36 -31.25 1.31
CA ASP A 181 34.40 -30.25 1.06
C ASP A 181 34.52 -29.38 2.33
N LYS A 182 35.60 -29.55 3.05
CA LYS A 182 35.86 -28.82 4.30
C LYS A 182 36.26 -27.36 4.09
N GLU A 183 36.84 -27.00 2.94
CA GLU A 183 37.26 -25.62 2.65
C GLU A 183 36.02 -24.76 2.43
N CYS A 184 35.04 -25.27 1.71
CA CYS A 184 33.79 -24.58 1.40
C CYS A 184 32.66 -24.87 2.40
N SER A 185 32.82 -25.85 3.32
CA SER A 185 31.79 -26.34 4.24
C SER A 185 30.51 -26.77 3.50
N VAL A 186 30.66 -27.56 2.47
CA VAL A 186 29.55 -28.09 1.64
C VAL A 186 29.62 -29.60 1.51
N LEU A 187 28.44 -30.24 1.45
CA LEU A 187 28.31 -31.60 0.95
C LEU A 187 28.06 -31.54 -0.54
N GLN A 188 28.92 -32.19 -1.32
CA GLN A 188 28.84 -32.20 -2.78
C GLN A 188 28.42 -33.59 -3.25
N LEU A 189 27.53 -33.63 -4.26
CA LEU A 189 27.12 -34.87 -4.90
C LEU A 189 28.19 -35.32 -5.91
N ILE A 190 28.65 -36.58 -5.80
CA ILE A 190 29.69 -37.15 -6.70
C ILE A 190 29.15 -38.19 -7.66
N ALA A 191 27.95 -38.69 -7.42
CA ALA A 191 27.25 -39.63 -8.31
C ALA A 191 25.74 -39.38 -8.28
N SER A 192 25.02 -39.80 -9.31
CA SER A 192 23.55 -39.67 -9.33
C SER A 192 22.93 -40.43 -8.17
N ILE A 193 21.90 -39.88 -7.59
CA ILE A 193 21.16 -40.46 -6.47
C ILE A 193 19.67 -40.54 -6.82
N SER A 194 18.99 -41.57 -6.40
CA SER A 194 17.56 -41.81 -6.61
C SER A 194 16.79 -41.94 -5.30
N SER A 195 15.48 -41.65 -5.31
CA SER A 195 14.61 -41.82 -4.14
C SER A 195 14.61 -43.24 -3.59
N LYS A 196 14.74 -44.25 -4.47
CA LYS A 196 14.81 -45.66 -4.08
C LYS A 196 16.11 -45.99 -3.34
N GLU A 197 17.20 -45.40 -3.78
CA GLU A 197 18.53 -45.56 -3.19
C GLU A 197 18.58 -44.88 -1.80
N VAL A 198 18.10 -43.64 -1.69
CA VAL A 198 17.99 -42.97 -0.40
C VAL A 198 17.19 -43.80 0.61
N ARG A 199 16.02 -44.33 0.20
CA ARG A 199 15.21 -45.16 1.08
C ARG A 199 15.98 -46.41 1.53
N SER A 200 16.66 -47.12 0.62
CA SER A 200 17.40 -48.32 0.94
C SER A 200 18.60 -48.08 1.87
N ILE A 201 19.22 -46.91 1.81
CA ILE A 201 20.33 -46.53 2.68
C ILE A 201 19.83 -46.27 4.11
N PHE A 202 18.78 -45.51 4.25
CA PHE A 202 18.25 -45.12 5.57
C PHE A 202 17.35 -46.17 6.24
N GLU A 203 17.03 -47.28 5.58
CA GLU A 203 16.41 -48.45 6.17
C GLU A 203 17.46 -49.38 6.86
N ARG A 204 18.76 -49.08 6.77
CA ARG A 204 19.83 -49.83 7.41
C ARG A 204 20.18 -49.15 8.73
N ASP A 205 20.23 -49.91 9.84
CA ASP A 205 20.52 -49.46 11.19
C ASP A 205 22.00 -49.04 11.41
N THR A 206 22.71 -48.64 10.37
CA THR A 206 24.16 -48.39 10.39
C THR A 206 24.51 -46.90 10.58
N ILE A 207 23.57 -45.99 10.38
CA ILE A 207 23.79 -44.54 10.54
C ILE A 207 23.40 -44.14 11.96
N PRO A 208 24.21 -43.31 12.67
CA PRO A 208 23.88 -42.82 14.00
C PRO A 208 22.52 -42.12 14.03
N GLU A 209 21.66 -42.50 14.98
CA GLU A 209 20.28 -42.03 15.09
C GLU A 209 20.18 -40.47 15.15
N ALA A 210 21.15 -39.81 15.78
CA ALA A 210 21.21 -38.35 15.87
C ALA A 210 21.40 -37.65 14.52
N GLU A 211 22.03 -38.28 13.54
CA GLU A 211 22.31 -37.71 12.22
C GLU A 211 21.32 -38.16 11.12
N VAL A 212 20.56 -39.24 11.36
CA VAL A 212 19.68 -39.87 10.34
C VAL A 212 18.72 -38.83 9.74
N GLN A 213 18.04 -38.03 10.54
CA GLN A 213 17.04 -37.11 10.04
C GLN A 213 17.64 -35.99 9.18
N ILE A 214 18.80 -35.45 9.57
CA ILE A 214 19.49 -34.38 8.86
C ILE A 214 20.00 -34.91 7.53
N LEU A 215 20.76 -36.03 7.56
CA LEU A 215 21.34 -36.64 6.37
C LEU A 215 20.27 -37.16 5.40
N GLN A 216 19.14 -37.63 5.93
CA GLN A 216 18.01 -38.05 5.11
C GLN A 216 17.39 -36.86 4.36
N LYS A 217 17.18 -35.72 5.03
CA LYS A 217 16.69 -34.49 4.36
C LYS A 217 17.67 -34.03 3.28
N ILE A 218 18.96 -34.03 3.56
CA ILE A 218 20.00 -33.65 2.60
C ILE A 218 19.98 -34.61 1.38
N ALA A 219 19.91 -35.90 1.62
CA ALA A 219 19.90 -36.89 0.54
C ALA A 219 18.64 -36.76 -0.35
N TYR A 220 17.46 -36.50 0.23
CA TYR A 220 16.26 -36.19 -0.57
C TYR A 220 16.40 -34.89 -1.34
N ARG A 221 17.05 -33.88 -0.77
CA ARG A 221 17.32 -32.63 -1.49
C ARG A 221 18.24 -32.84 -2.70
N PHE A 222 19.25 -33.71 -2.58
CA PHE A 222 20.07 -34.13 -3.73
C PHE A 222 19.26 -34.87 -4.79
N VAL A 223 18.29 -35.72 -4.41
CA VAL A 223 17.36 -36.36 -5.36
C VAL A 223 16.56 -35.30 -6.13
N ASP A 224 16.06 -34.30 -5.46
CA ASP A 224 15.32 -33.17 -6.09
C ASP A 224 16.21 -32.43 -7.09
N TYR A 225 17.46 -32.12 -6.71
CA TYR A 225 18.42 -31.49 -7.62
C TYR A 225 18.77 -32.33 -8.83
N CYS A 226 18.92 -33.65 -8.68
CA CYS A 226 19.18 -34.56 -9.81
C CYS A 226 18.00 -34.66 -10.77
N ASN A 227 16.77 -34.58 -10.28
CA ASN A 227 15.57 -34.75 -11.08
C ASN A 227 15.01 -33.46 -11.68
N MET A 228 15.06 -32.36 -10.91
CA MET A 228 14.39 -31.12 -11.25
C MET A 228 15.25 -29.85 -11.01
N GLY A 229 16.53 -30.03 -10.66
CA GLY A 229 17.38 -28.90 -10.29
C GLY A 229 17.74 -28.00 -11.45
N TYR A 230 17.86 -26.72 -11.13
CA TYR A 230 18.31 -25.67 -12.04
C TYR A 230 19.47 -24.89 -11.42
N VAL A 231 20.47 -24.56 -12.23
CA VAL A 231 21.59 -23.72 -11.84
C VAL A 231 21.52 -22.41 -12.58
N ARG A 232 21.67 -21.33 -11.85
CA ARG A 232 21.75 -19.97 -12.38
C ARG A 232 23.05 -19.79 -13.18
N VAL A 233 22.96 -19.23 -14.37
CA VAL A 233 24.07 -18.83 -15.22
C VAL A 233 24.05 -17.32 -15.35
N PRO A 234 24.95 -16.60 -14.66
CA PRO A 234 25.01 -15.15 -14.76
C PRO A 234 25.64 -14.73 -16.09
N HIS A 235 25.06 -13.71 -16.70
CA HIS A 235 25.54 -13.05 -17.90
C HIS A 235 25.88 -11.59 -17.57
N LYS A 236 27.10 -11.18 -17.88
CA LYS A 236 27.59 -9.83 -17.60
C LYS A 236 28.14 -9.22 -18.87
N VAL A 237 27.49 -8.17 -19.35
CA VAL A 237 27.99 -7.32 -20.42
C VAL A 237 28.52 -6.04 -19.78
N PRO A 238 29.83 -5.97 -19.46
CA PRO A 238 30.38 -4.87 -18.66
C PRO A 238 30.29 -3.53 -19.36
N GLU A 239 30.26 -3.54 -20.68
CA GLU A 239 29.99 -2.37 -21.50
C GLU A 239 29.34 -2.80 -22.81
N PHE A 240 28.12 -2.30 -23.06
CA PHE A 240 27.54 -2.33 -24.39
C PHE A 240 27.62 -0.97 -25.05
N VAL A 241 27.69 -0.97 -26.37
CA VAL A 241 27.74 0.26 -27.16
C VAL A 241 26.68 0.18 -28.25
N LEU A 242 25.82 1.19 -28.29
CA LEU A 242 24.80 1.36 -29.31
C LEU A 242 25.14 2.61 -30.10
N ASN A 243 25.35 2.47 -31.42
CA ASN A 243 25.76 3.55 -32.28
C ASN A 243 24.61 3.91 -33.20
N PHE A 244 24.13 5.15 -33.16
CA PHE A 244 23.09 5.63 -34.00
C PHE A 244 23.64 6.32 -35.25
N SER A 245 23.17 5.90 -36.40
CA SER A 245 23.61 6.44 -37.70
C SER A 245 22.59 7.47 -38.24
N ASN A 246 22.84 8.75 -38.01
CA ASN A 246 22.32 9.90 -38.78
C ASN A 246 20.77 10.10 -38.93
N GLY A 247 19.97 9.58 -38.05
CA GLY A 247 18.53 9.88 -38.08
C GLY A 247 18.19 11.19 -37.36
N ASP A 248 17.70 12.21 -38.05
CA ASP A 248 17.26 13.47 -37.43
C ASP A 248 16.00 13.34 -36.55
N TYR A 249 15.23 12.28 -36.71
CA TYR A 249 13.94 12.12 -36.03
C TYR A 249 13.79 10.85 -35.21
N ALA A 250 14.19 9.69 -35.74
CA ALA A 250 14.16 8.42 -35.03
C ALA A 250 15.18 7.47 -35.65
N ASP A 251 15.96 6.81 -34.84
CA ASP A 251 16.95 5.82 -35.27
C ASP A 251 16.93 4.62 -34.31
N ASN A 252 17.13 3.43 -34.89
CA ASN A 252 17.08 2.17 -34.14
C ASN A 252 18.43 1.49 -34.25
N GLU A 253 18.88 0.92 -33.14
CA GLU A 253 20.08 0.09 -33.09
C GLU A 253 19.76 -1.21 -32.34
N GLU A 254 20.32 -2.32 -32.84
CA GLU A 254 20.14 -3.64 -32.24
C GLU A 254 21.47 -4.34 -32.05
N ASN A 255 21.70 -4.84 -30.83
CA ASN A 255 22.81 -5.75 -30.53
C ASN A 255 22.22 -7.15 -30.22
N HIS A 256 22.67 -8.15 -30.96
CA HIS A 256 22.19 -9.54 -30.86
C HIS A 256 23.21 -10.42 -30.17
N ASN A 257 22.76 -11.59 -29.72
CA ASN A 257 23.56 -12.66 -29.14
C ASN A 257 24.45 -12.18 -27.97
N LEU A 258 23.84 -11.43 -27.05
CA LEU A 258 24.55 -10.89 -25.90
C LEU A 258 25.08 -12.03 -25.00
N ASP A 259 26.39 -12.03 -24.78
CA ASP A 259 27.10 -13.04 -23.98
C ASP A 259 26.77 -14.49 -24.38
N GLY A 260 26.64 -14.74 -25.71
CA GLY A 260 26.36 -16.06 -26.27
C GLY A 260 24.93 -16.59 -26.05
N THR A 261 23.99 -15.69 -25.67
CA THR A 261 22.58 -16.02 -25.52
C THR A 261 21.76 -15.46 -26.68
N ASP A 262 20.47 -15.82 -26.74
CA ASP A 262 19.51 -15.25 -27.69
C ASP A 262 18.94 -13.89 -27.24
N ALA A 263 19.48 -13.31 -26.18
CA ALA A 263 19.09 -11.98 -25.70
C ALA A 263 19.49 -10.91 -26.71
N LYS A 264 18.61 -9.93 -26.90
CA LYS A 264 18.81 -8.76 -27.77
C LYS A 264 18.70 -7.49 -26.96
N LEU A 265 19.55 -6.53 -27.24
CA LEU A 265 19.42 -5.16 -26.75
C LEU A 265 18.97 -4.29 -27.92
N VAL A 266 17.85 -3.61 -27.77
CA VAL A 266 17.25 -2.74 -28.76
C VAL A 266 17.22 -1.33 -28.23
N ALA A 267 17.66 -0.35 -29.00
CA ALA A 267 17.56 1.04 -28.61
C ALA A 267 16.87 1.88 -29.68
N LEU A 268 16.10 2.85 -29.20
CA LEU A 268 15.40 3.84 -30.01
C LEU A 268 15.89 5.22 -29.56
N ARG A 269 16.31 6.05 -30.51
CA ARG A 269 16.64 7.45 -30.28
C ARG A 269 15.69 8.35 -31.04
N ARG A 270 15.12 9.35 -30.38
CA ARG A 270 14.24 10.34 -31.02
C ARG A 270 14.67 11.75 -30.61
N LYS A 271 14.83 12.62 -31.60
CA LYS A 271 15.11 14.04 -31.38
C LYS A 271 13.85 14.77 -30.89
N ILE A 272 13.95 15.44 -29.76
CA ILE A 272 12.86 16.24 -29.16
C ILE A 272 13.07 17.73 -29.47
N ALA A 273 14.31 18.22 -29.34
CA ALA A 273 14.71 19.58 -29.63
C ALA A 273 16.20 19.62 -30.04
N GLU A 274 16.75 20.79 -30.28
CA GLU A 274 18.18 20.95 -30.52
C GLU A 274 18.97 20.44 -29.29
N ASN A 275 19.88 19.47 -29.54
CA ASN A 275 20.68 18.78 -28.51
C ASN A 275 19.83 18.09 -27.38
N LEU A 276 18.56 17.84 -27.59
CA LEU A 276 17.69 17.13 -26.64
C LEU A 276 17.10 15.89 -27.31
N TRP A 277 17.38 14.72 -26.70
CA TRP A 277 17.00 13.43 -27.24
C TRP A 277 16.22 12.62 -26.22
N SER A 278 15.21 11.90 -26.69
CA SER A 278 14.59 10.79 -25.97
C SER A 278 15.25 9.50 -26.41
N VAL A 279 15.74 8.74 -25.44
CA VAL A 279 16.40 7.45 -25.65
C VAL A 279 15.62 6.38 -24.91
N THR A 280 15.30 5.30 -25.62
CA THR A 280 14.71 4.09 -25.04
C THR A 280 15.67 2.94 -25.26
N VAL A 281 16.01 2.20 -24.20
CA VAL A 281 16.86 1.01 -24.28
C VAL A 281 16.07 -0.16 -23.71
N MET A 282 15.95 -1.24 -24.49
CA MET A 282 15.15 -2.41 -24.15
C MET A 282 15.99 -3.69 -24.25
N LEU A 283 15.85 -4.56 -23.26
CA LEU A 283 16.30 -5.95 -23.34
C LEU A 283 15.11 -6.80 -23.82
N VAL A 284 15.36 -7.63 -24.82
CA VAL A 284 14.37 -8.51 -25.44
C VAL A 284 14.87 -9.94 -25.41
N ASN A 285 14.02 -10.87 -24.99
CA ASN A 285 14.27 -12.29 -25.20
C ASN A 285 13.99 -12.63 -26.66
N GLY A 286 15.03 -12.89 -27.43
CA GLY A 286 14.97 -13.11 -28.88
C GLY A 286 14.50 -14.51 -29.29
N LEU A 287 14.29 -15.41 -28.33
CA LEU A 287 13.78 -16.74 -28.61
C LEU A 287 12.33 -16.73 -29.06
N SER A 288 11.99 -17.65 -29.96
CA SER A 288 10.61 -17.97 -30.34
C SER A 288 10.37 -19.43 -30.02
N GLU A 289 9.67 -19.73 -28.95
CA GLU A 289 9.46 -21.11 -28.49
C GLU A 289 8.09 -21.31 -27.84
N SER A 290 7.39 -22.35 -28.24
CA SER A 290 6.14 -22.82 -27.63
C SER A 290 6.17 -24.35 -27.50
N PRO A 291 5.88 -24.96 -26.33
CA PRO A 291 5.55 -24.31 -25.06
C PRO A 291 6.80 -23.68 -24.37
N VAL A 292 6.55 -22.66 -23.54
CA VAL A 292 7.63 -21.97 -22.82
C VAL A 292 8.31 -22.89 -21.82
N LYS A 293 9.65 -22.96 -21.91
CA LYS A 293 10.47 -23.68 -20.95
C LYS A 293 11.22 -22.70 -20.05
N ALA A 294 11.32 -23.01 -18.76
CA ALA A 294 11.98 -22.15 -17.78
C ALA A 294 13.46 -21.84 -18.13
N ASN A 295 14.17 -22.80 -18.76
CA ASN A 295 15.56 -22.62 -19.20
C ASN A 295 15.71 -21.75 -20.46
N ARG A 296 14.62 -21.22 -20.99
CA ARG A 296 14.58 -20.28 -22.13
C ARG A 296 14.15 -18.87 -21.73
N CYS A 297 13.85 -18.66 -20.46
CA CYS A 297 13.52 -17.36 -19.91
C CYS A 297 14.79 -16.62 -19.48
N ILE A 298 14.71 -15.29 -19.46
CA ILE A 298 15.73 -14.40 -18.92
C ILE A 298 15.24 -13.88 -17.57
N PHE A 299 16.15 -13.83 -16.60
CA PHE A 299 15.86 -13.47 -15.21
C PHE A 299 16.80 -12.35 -14.72
N GLN A 300 16.41 -11.64 -13.68
CA GLN A 300 17.21 -10.65 -12.95
C GLN A 300 17.93 -9.64 -13.85
N SER A 301 17.23 -9.16 -14.87
CA SER A 301 17.82 -8.25 -15.84
C SER A 301 18.02 -6.85 -15.24
N LYS A 302 19.22 -6.27 -15.46
CA LYS A 302 19.52 -4.90 -15.06
C LYS A 302 20.28 -4.18 -16.19
N ILE A 303 19.66 -3.12 -16.73
CA ILE A 303 20.25 -2.15 -17.63
C ILE A 303 20.67 -0.95 -16.77
N GLU A 304 21.92 -0.51 -16.90
CA GLU A 304 22.43 0.67 -16.23
C GLU A 304 23.16 1.58 -17.23
N ILE A 305 22.77 2.85 -17.26
CA ILE A 305 23.38 3.86 -18.15
C ILE A 305 23.84 5.01 -17.27
N GLY A 306 25.11 5.43 -17.46
CA GLY A 306 25.73 6.49 -16.70
C GLY A 306 26.34 7.56 -17.59
N THR A 307 26.43 8.80 -17.11
CA THR A 307 27.03 9.92 -17.84
C THR A 307 28.55 9.83 -17.96
N HIS A 308 29.20 9.07 -17.07
CA HIS A 308 30.68 8.97 -17.04
C HIS A 308 31.29 8.36 -18.31
N ASN A 309 30.54 7.60 -19.09
CA ASN A 309 30.98 6.96 -20.34
C ASN A 309 30.25 7.52 -21.57
N ASN A 310 29.49 8.61 -21.41
CA ASN A 310 28.69 9.20 -22.46
C ASN A 310 28.88 10.72 -22.54
N ASP A 311 28.68 11.30 -23.72
CA ASP A 311 28.82 12.75 -23.99
C ASP A 311 27.49 13.49 -23.85
N PHE A 312 26.72 13.15 -22.82
CA PHE A 312 25.45 13.78 -22.49
C PHE A 312 25.23 13.89 -21.00
N VAL A 313 24.25 14.69 -20.60
CA VAL A 313 23.70 14.75 -19.25
C VAL A 313 22.23 14.36 -19.29
N PHE A 314 21.73 13.77 -18.19
CA PHE A 314 20.31 13.48 -18.05
C PHE A 314 19.50 14.77 -17.85
N VAL A 315 18.32 14.80 -18.42
CA VAL A 315 17.38 15.90 -18.28
C VAL A 315 16.10 15.38 -17.64
N GLU A 316 15.52 16.19 -16.80
CA GLU A 316 14.23 15.87 -16.18
C GLU A 316 13.18 15.58 -17.26
N SER A 317 12.56 14.43 -17.16
CA SER A 317 11.46 14.02 -18.02
C SER A 317 10.16 14.45 -17.37
N ASN A 318 9.51 15.49 -17.91
CA ASN A 318 8.18 15.86 -17.53
C ASN A 318 7.20 15.36 -18.60
N PRO A 319 6.52 14.21 -18.40
CA PRO A 319 5.58 13.67 -19.39
C PRO A 319 4.38 14.62 -19.64
N ASN A 320 4.10 15.50 -18.68
CA ASN A 320 3.00 16.47 -18.73
C ASN A 320 3.49 17.88 -19.14
N SER A 321 4.36 17.98 -20.12
CA SER A 321 4.93 19.28 -20.55
C SER A 321 3.91 20.22 -21.16
N ASP A 322 2.81 19.73 -21.72
CA ASP A 322 1.74 20.54 -22.31
C ASP A 322 0.66 20.90 -21.27
N ILE A 323 0.87 22.02 -20.61
CA ILE A 323 -0.06 22.57 -19.59
C ILE A 323 -1.46 22.81 -20.16
N SER A 324 -1.57 23.07 -21.47
CA SER A 324 -2.86 23.37 -22.10
C SER A 324 -3.79 22.16 -22.14
N ALA A 325 -3.23 20.97 -22.14
CA ALA A 325 -3.98 19.70 -22.13
C ALA A 325 -4.34 19.22 -20.70
N MET A 326 -3.73 19.78 -19.65
CA MET A 326 -3.97 19.40 -18.27
C MET A 326 -5.32 19.93 -17.76
N ASP A 327 -6.03 19.07 -17.05
CA ASP A 327 -7.16 19.50 -16.23
C ASP A 327 -6.71 20.20 -14.93
N ASP A 328 -7.66 20.63 -14.11
CA ASP A 328 -7.36 21.36 -12.87
C ASP A 328 -6.70 20.49 -11.79
N GLU A 329 -7.01 19.20 -11.76
CA GLU A 329 -6.43 18.23 -10.83
C GLU A 329 -4.98 17.93 -11.22
N GLU A 330 -4.72 17.67 -12.48
CA GLU A 330 -3.37 17.45 -13.01
C GLU A 330 -2.45 18.66 -12.79
N ARG A 331 -2.96 19.90 -13.00
CA ARG A 331 -2.22 21.13 -12.69
C ARG A 331 -1.91 21.27 -11.20
N SER A 332 -2.85 20.90 -10.33
CA SER A 332 -2.62 20.90 -8.89
C SER A 332 -1.57 19.87 -8.48
N LEU A 333 -1.61 18.66 -9.04
CA LEU A 333 -0.60 17.63 -8.80
C LEU A 333 0.78 18.05 -9.31
N ASP A 334 0.88 18.64 -10.50
CA ASP A 334 2.13 19.17 -11.05
C ASP A 334 2.74 20.22 -10.11
N LEU A 335 1.94 21.13 -9.56
CA LEU A 335 2.37 22.09 -8.54
C LEU A 335 2.85 21.41 -7.25
N LEU A 336 2.07 20.47 -6.71
CA LEU A 336 2.36 19.82 -5.43
C LEU A 336 3.63 18.97 -5.49
N TYR A 337 3.85 18.30 -6.61
CA TYR A 337 5.00 17.42 -6.84
C TYR A 337 6.14 18.07 -7.62
N ARG A 338 6.13 19.39 -7.83
CA ARG A 338 7.16 20.14 -8.59
C ARG A 338 8.60 19.92 -8.15
N HIS A 339 8.81 19.46 -6.92
CA HIS A 339 10.15 19.17 -6.38
C HIS A 339 10.61 17.72 -6.66
N LYS A 340 9.72 16.86 -7.14
CA LYS A 340 10.06 15.49 -7.50
C LYS A 340 10.49 15.47 -8.96
N LYS A 341 11.81 15.44 -9.16
CA LYS A 341 12.38 15.29 -10.50
C LYS A 341 12.22 13.84 -10.97
N ILE A 342 11.78 13.65 -12.21
CA ILE A 342 11.67 12.35 -12.86
C ILE A 342 12.61 12.33 -14.03
N TYR A 343 13.52 11.36 -14.08
CA TYR A 343 14.53 11.26 -15.13
C TYR A 343 14.28 10.11 -16.10
N GLY A 344 13.36 9.23 -15.83
CA GLY A 344 13.05 8.12 -16.71
C GLY A 344 11.72 7.44 -16.43
N THR A 345 11.29 6.65 -17.42
CA THR A 345 10.08 5.83 -17.38
C THR A 345 10.44 4.40 -17.77
N GLY A 346 9.91 3.42 -17.04
CA GLY A 346 10.09 2.00 -17.32
C GLY A 346 9.06 1.45 -18.31
N LEU A 347 9.46 0.46 -19.07
CA LEU A 347 8.62 -0.35 -19.95
C LEU A 347 8.69 -1.80 -19.45
N GLY A 348 7.61 -2.31 -18.89
CA GLY A 348 7.59 -3.63 -18.23
C GLY A 348 8.45 -3.73 -16.96
N THR A 349 8.93 -2.61 -16.45
CA THR A 349 9.75 -2.47 -15.25
C THR A 349 9.59 -1.07 -14.69
N SER A 350 10.08 -0.79 -13.48
CA SER A 350 10.27 0.58 -13.01
C SER A 350 11.70 1.06 -13.28
N VAL A 351 11.93 2.34 -13.03
CA VAL A 351 13.24 3.00 -13.21
C VAL A 351 13.62 3.71 -11.92
N ASP A 352 14.89 3.58 -11.57
CA ASP A 352 15.50 4.33 -10.48
C ASP A 352 16.74 5.07 -10.98
N TRP A 353 17.19 6.09 -10.26
CA TRP A 353 18.29 6.94 -10.67
C TRP A 353 19.05 7.55 -9.50
N ARG A 354 20.29 7.89 -9.78
CA ARG A 354 21.10 8.73 -8.91
C ARG A 354 21.74 9.80 -9.78
N ILE A 355 21.13 10.99 -9.82
CA ILE A 355 21.50 12.09 -10.71
C ILE A 355 21.66 13.36 -9.88
N ASP A 356 22.74 14.10 -10.10
CA ASP A 356 23.01 15.39 -9.45
C ASP A 356 22.26 16.55 -10.11
N ASP A 357 22.36 17.74 -9.54
CA ASP A 357 21.69 18.95 -10.07
C ASP A 357 22.23 19.39 -11.46
N ASN A 358 23.37 18.89 -11.89
CA ASN A 358 23.96 19.16 -13.21
C ASN A 358 23.54 18.11 -14.25
N GLY A 359 22.75 17.11 -13.86
CA GLY A 359 22.31 16.02 -14.72
C GLY A 359 23.31 14.88 -14.87
N ASN A 360 24.39 14.84 -14.03
CA ASN A 360 25.35 13.76 -14.05
C ASN A 360 24.93 12.65 -13.08
N GLY A 361 25.19 11.42 -13.48
CA GLY A 361 24.86 10.26 -12.63
C GLY A 361 24.56 9.02 -13.46
N SER A 362 23.69 8.19 -12.95
CA SER A 362 23.25 6.95 -13.60
C SER A 362 21.75 6.71 -13.41
N ILE A 363 21.18 5.96 -14.36
CA ILE A 363 19.81 5.48 -14.40
C ILE A 363 19.80 3.98 -14.64
N TRP A 364 18.91 3.24 -14.00
CA TRP A 364 18.77 1.79 -14.14
C TRP A 364 17.32 1.33 -13.96
N ASN A 365 16.99 0.17 -14.49
CA ASN A 365 15.70 -0.46 -14.20
C ASN A 365 15.71 -1.14 -12.83
N ASP A 366 14.54 -1.14 -12.16
CA ASP A 366 14.29 -1.90 -10.95
C ASP A 366 12.89 -2.52 -11.01
N PHE A 367 12.75 -3.82 -10.77
CA PHE A 367 11.45 -4.48 -10.80
C PHE A 367 10.60 -4.20 -9.56
N PHE A 368 11.22 -3.72 -8.47
CA PHE A 368 10.54 -3.27 -7.26
C PHE A 368 10.77 -1.78 -7.06
N PRO A 369 9.78 -0.93 -7.42
CA PRO A 369 9.89 0.50 -7.18
C PRO A 369 9.95 0.77 -5.69
N ILE A 370 10.92 1.60 -5.27
CA ILE A 370 11.08 2.04 -3.88
C ILE A 370 10.78 3.53 -3.83
N THR A 371 9.89 3.93 -2.94
CA THR A 371 9.64 5.35 -2.66
C THR A 371 9.62 5.60 -1.16
N GLU A 372 10.21 6.69 -0.73
CA GLU A 372 10.08 7.16 0.64
C GLU A 372 8.79 7.95 0.80
N VAL A 373 7.96 7.49 1.73
CA VAL A 373 6.80 8.25 2.17
C VAL A 373 7.25 9.11 3.36
N PRO A 374 7.24 10.44 3.26
CA PRO A 374 7.64 11.29 4.37
C PRO A 374 6.70 11.10 5.54
N SER A 375 7.25 11.03 6.75
CA SER A 375 6.45 11.02 7.97
C SER A 375 5.87 12.41 8.21
N MET A 376 4.62 12.46 8.67
CA MET A 376 3.97 13.73 9.00
C MET A 376 4.21 14.08 10.47
N SER A 377 4.65 15.30 10.72
CA SER A 377 4.68 15.86 12.05
C SER A 377 3.33 16.50 12.37
N PHE A 378 2.75 16.11 13.49
CA PHE A 378 1.53 16.71 14.03
C PHE A 378 1.82 17.75 15.11
N SER A 379 3.10 18.05 15.35
CA SER A 379 3.53 19.07 16.29
C SER A 379 3.25 20.44 15.72
N LEU A 380 2.52 21.24 16.46
CA LEU A 380 2.39 22.67 16.14
C LEU A 380 3.70 23.39 16.46
N PRO A 381 4.03 24.47 15.75
CA PRO A 381 5.14 25.32 16.14
C PRO A 381 4.98 25.74 17.60
N LYS A 382 6.06 25.72 18.38
CA LYS A 382 6.05 26.29 19.73
C LYS A 382 5.66 27.77 19.61
N ASN A 383 4.45 28.10 20.01
CA ASN A 383 3.90 29.42 19.92
C ASN A 383 3.19 29.70 21.23
N ASP A 384 3.34 30.91 21.73
CA ASP A 384 2.70 31.41 22.96
C ASP A 384 1.16 31.46 22.86
N LEU A 385 0.61 31.22 21.66
CA LEU A 385 -0.83 31.25 21.40
C LEU A 385 -1.54 29.93 21.79
N LEU A 386 -0.84 28.80 21.76
CA LEU A 386 -1.38 27.50 22.12
C LEU A 386 -0.60 26.89 23.27
N GLY A 387 -1.22 26.82 24.45
CA GLY A 387 -0.70 26.14 25.62
C GLY A 387 -0.68 24.62 25.44
N ASP A 388 0.11 23.93 26.23
CA ASP A 388 0.28 22.47 26.13
C ASP A 388 -0.99 21.62 26.37
N GLY A 389 -2.06 22.23 26.94
CA GLY A 389 -3.32 21.54 27.27
C GLY A 389 -4.47 21.74 26.27
N GLU A 390 -4.36 22.69 25.35
CA GLU A 390 -5.51 23.25 24.62
C GLU A 390 -6.17 22.32 23.58
N LEU A 391 -5.47 21.32 23.08
CA LEU A 391 -6.03 20.27 22.21
C LEU A 391 -6.37 18.97 22.96
N SER A 392 -6.34 18.99 24.30
CA SER A 392 -6.70 17.85 25.13
C SER A 392 -8.20 17.58 25.05
N MET A 393 -8.58 16.36 24.71
CA MET A 393 -9.97 15.92 24.74
C MET A 393 -10.55 16.03 26.15
N LYS A 394 -9.74 15.80 27.21
CA LYS A 394 -10.12 15.97 28.62
C LYS A 394 -10.47 17.42 28.93
N TYR A 395 -9.59 18.36 28.57
CA TYR A 395 -9.82 19.79 28.76
C TYR A 395 -11.08 20.29 28.02
N LEU A 396 -11.22 19.86 26.75
CA LEU A 396 -12.37 20.24 25.93
C LEU A 396 -13.68 19.56 26.35
N SER A 397 -13.61 18.50 27.16
CA SER A 397 -14.79 17.76 27.63
C SER A 397 -15.36 18.26 28.97
N ASP A 398 -14.69 19.20 29.64
CA ASP A 398 -15.12 19.67 30.94
C ASP A 398 -16.45 20.44 30.87
N LEU A 399 -17.49 19.82 31.42
CA LEU A 399 -18.85 20.35 31.44
C LEU A 399 -19.08 21.36 32.58
N ASP A 400 -18.26 21.33 33.61
CA ASP A 400 -18.42 22.13 34.83
C ASP A 400 -17.64 23.45 34.71
N SER A 401 -16.78 23.58 33.70
CA SER A 401 -16.03 24.79 33.42
C SER A 401 -16.95 25.86 32.82
N SER A 402 -17.05 27.00 33.53
CA SER A 402 -17.72 28.20 33.03
C SER A 402 -16.94 28.89 31.90
N ASP A 403 -15.80 28.34 31.49
CA ASP A 403 -14.82 29.02 30.62
C ASP A 403 -14.98 28.67 29.15
N ARG A 404 -16.23 28.91 28.64
CA ARG A 404 -16.55 28.73 27.22
C ARG A 404 -15.63 29.55 26.32
N GLU A 405 -15.40 30.79 26.67
CA GLU A 405 -14.60 31.71 25.86
C GLU A 405 -13.13 31.31 25.81
N ALA A 406 -12.57 30.74 26.88
CA ALA A 406 -11.18 30.27 26.85
C ALA A 406 -11.04 29.05 25.90
N LYS A 407 -11.97 28.10 25.94
CA LYS A 407 -11.96 26.94 25.03
C LYS A 407 -12.12 27.36 23.57
N LEU A 408 -13.03 28.30 23.28
CA LEU A 408 -13.21 28.83 21.93
C LEU A 408 -12.01 29.66 21.48
N LYS A 409 -11.34 30.37 22.39
CA LYS A 409 -10.11 31.11 22.11
C LYS A 409 -9.00 30.17 21.68
N SER A 410 -8.85 29.01 22.36
CA SER A 410 -7.87 27.99 21.96
C SER A 410 -8.11 27.49 20.54
N MET A 411 -9.38 27.20 20.20
CA MET A 411 -9.74 26.79 18.84
C MET A 411 -9.45 27.89 17.83
N ARG A 412 -9.76 29.15 18.18
CA ARG A 412 -9.47 30.27 17.33
C ARG A 412 -7.97 30.46 17.10
N SER A 413 -7.13 30.31 18.12
CA SER A 413 -5.67 30.38 17.99
C SER A 413 -5.12 29.32 17.00
N LEU A 414 -5.66 28.11 17.00
CA LEU A 414 -5.32 27.10 16.00
C LEU A 414 -5.67 27.57 14.58
N VAL A 415 -6.86 28.13 14.38
CA VAL A 415 -7.29 28.60 13.06
C VAL A 415 -6.47 29.81 12.62
N ASP A 416 -6.09 30.73 13.57
CA ASP A 416 -5.22 31.86 13.30
C ASP A 416 -3.82 31.39 12.83
N LEU A 417 -3.25 30.37 13.44
CA LEU A 417 -1.99 29.74 12.97
C LEU A 417 -2.10 29.18 11.54
N TYR A 418 -3.20 28.49 11.25
CA TYR A 418 -3.43 28.01 9.91
C TYR A 418 -3.59 29.14 8.89
N ARG A 419 -4.32 30.21 9.24
CA ARG A 419 -4.46 31.41 8.41
C ARG A 419 -3.10 32.06 8.13
N GLN A 420 -2.25 32.19 9.14
CA GLN A 420 -0.88 32.75 8.98
C GLN A 420 -0.07 31.91 8.00
N TRP A 421 -0.15 30.59 8.10
CA TRP A 421 0.49 29.69 7.14
C TRP A 421 -0.03 29.88 5.71
N VAL A 422 -1.34 30.07 5.52
CA VAL A 422 -1.93 30.35 4.19
C VAL A 422 -1.42 31.71 3.65
N GLU A 423 -1.26 32.73 4.50
CA GLU A 423 -0.68 34.01 4.12
C GLU A 423 0.79 33.89 3.69
N GLU A 424 1.55 32.97 4.29
CA GLU A 424 2.91 32.63 3.84
C GLU A 424 2.92 31.90 2.51
N LEU A 425 1.97 30.99 2.29
CA LEU A 425 1.80 30.34 0.99
C LEU A 425 1.49 31.35 -0.13
N GLU A 426 0.68 32.40 0.14
CA GLU A 426 0.43 33.46 -0.84
C GLU A 426 1.70 34.20 -1.25
N LYS A 427 2.57 34.48 -0.28
CA LYS A 427 3.88 35.10 -0.58
C LYS A 427 4.77 34.19 -1.41
N THR A 428 4.78 32.89 -1.09
CA THR A 428 5.53 31.88 -1.84
C THR A 428 4.98 31.73 -3.26
N ALA A 429 3.66 31.73 -3.43
CA ALA A 429 3.01 31.60 -4.72
C ALA A 429 3.41 32.72 -5.71
N ALA A 430 3.66 33.92 -5.19
CA ALA A 430 4.12 35.05 -5.99
C ALA A 430 5.53 34.88 -6.59
N THR A 431 6.31 33.92 -6.09
CA THR A 431 7.66 33.58 -6.56
C THR A 431 7.73 32.35 -7.48
N LEU A 432 6.60 31.67 -7.70
CA LEU A 432 6.51 30.50 -8.54
C LEU A 432 6.61 30.82 -10.03
N ASP A 433 7.04 29.84 -10.80
CA ASP A 433 6.99 29.91 -12.27
C ASP A 433 5.55 30.14 -12.76
N ALA A 434 5.41 30.85 -13.88
CA ALA A 434 4.12 31.22 -14.47
C ALA A 434 3.19 30.00 -14.70
N ARG A 435 3.76 28.82 -14.96
CA ARG A 435 2.99 27.57 -15.14
C ARG A 435 2.19 27.18 -13.91
N TYR A 436 2.63 27.53 -12.70
CA TYR A 436 1.99 27.13 -11.44
C TYR A 436 1.02 28.15 -10.86
N VAL A 437 0.99 29.37 -11.39
CA VAL A 437 0.24 30.51 -10.80
C VAL A 437 -1.25 30.18 -10.68
N SER A 438 -1.86 29.59 -11.71
CA SER A 438 -3.30 29.27 -11.72
C SER A 438 -3.64 28.20 -10.67
N ALA A 439 -2.87 27.11 -10.62
CA ALA A 439 -3.07 26.03 -9.65
C ALA A 439 -2.82 26.53 -8.22
N ALA A 440 -1.77 27.33 -7.99
CA ALA A 440 -1.48 27.91 -6.69
C ALA A 440 -2.62 28.82 -6.20
N ALA A 441 -3.15 29.69 -7.06
CA ALA A 441 -4.27 30.57 -6.72
C ALA A 441 -5.52 29.78 -6.32
N LYS A 442 -5.85 28.72 -7.06
CA LYS A 442 -6.98 27.82 -6.75
C LYS A 442 -6.77 27.12 -5.40
N ASN A 443 -5.61 26.49 -5.20
CA ASN A 443 -5.31 25.78 -3.94
C ASN A 443 -5.34 26.71 -2.73
N ILE A 444 -4.80 27.93 -2.85
CA ILE A 444 -4.84 28.96 -1.79
C ILE A 444 -6.29 29.38 -1.51
N GLN A 445 -7.12 29.52 -2.54
CA GLN A 445 -8.53 29.86 -2.36
C GLN A 445 -9.26 28.79 -1.54
N GLU A 446 -9.02 27.50 -1.83
CA GLU A 446 -9.60 26.41 -1.03
C GLU A 446 -9.07 26.39 0.41
N CYS A 447 -7.79 26.68 0.64
CA CYS A 447 -7.25 26.87 1.98
C CYS A 447 -7.94 28.03 2.74
N LYS A 448 -8.18 29.15 2.04
CA LYS A 448 -8.93 30.28 2.62
C LYS A 448 -10.37 29.90 2.97
N ARG A 449 -11.04 29.17 2.11
CA ARG A 449 -12.38 28.64 2.37
C ARG A 449 -12.39 27.73 3.60
N ALA A 450 -11.37 26.87 3.76
CA ALA A 450 -11.25 25.99 4.91
C ALA A 450 -11.18 26.78 6.23
N TYR A 451 -10.29 27.77 6.38
CA TYR A 451 -10.23 28.54 7.62
C TYR A 451 -11.48 29.40 7.85
N GLN A 452 -12.13 29.89 6.81
CA GLN A 452 -13.40 30.63 6.96
C GLN A 452 -14.50 29.70 7.51
N ARG A 453 -14.60 28.46 7.04
CA ARG A 453 -15.50 27.45 7.58
C ARG A 453 -15.18 27.13 9.05
N MET A 454 -13.90 26.98 9.40
CA MET A 454 -13.49 26.77 10.80
C MET A 454 -13.91 27.93 11.70
N TYR A 455 -13.74 29.19 11.26
CA TYR A 455 -14.22 30.36 12.02
C TYR A 455 -15.75 30.36 12.15
N ALA A 456 -16.46 30.04 11.09
CA ALA A 456 -17.92 29.90 11.14
C ALA A 456 -18.36 28.82 12.13
N GLY A 457 -17.67 27.67 12.16
CA GLY A 457 -17.90 26.62 13.14
C GLY A 457 -17.67 27.07 14.57
N ILE A 458 -16.58 27.80 14.84
CA ILE A 458 -16.32 28.42 16.17
C ILE A 458 -17.44 29.40 16.55
N GLU A 459 -17.91 30.20 15.62
CA GLU A 459 -19.00 31.18 15.88
C GLU A 459 -20.34 30.48 16.13
N THR A 460 -20.60 29.38 15.43
CA THR A 460 -21.73 28.50 15.68
C THR A 460 -21.66 27.89 17.08
N LEU A 461 -20.48 27.38 17.49
CA LEU A 461 -20.25 26.92 18.87
C LEU A 461 -20.40 28.04 19.91
N ARG A 462 -20.11 29.30 19.56
CA ARG A 462 -20.27 30.46 20.46
C ARG A 462 -21.75 30.84 20.62
N SER A 463 -22.51 30.84 19.55
CA SER A 463 -23.86 31.37 19.51
C SER A 463 -24.94 30.33 19.83
N ASN A 464 -24.67 29.04 19.64
CA ASN A 464 -25.64 27.95 19.82
C ASN A 464 -25.24 27.06 21.01
N ASP A 465 -26.05 27.11 22.08
CA ASP A 465 -25.79 26.37 23.31
C ASP A 465 -25.88 24.86 23.13
N ASN A 466 -26.79 24.37 22.28
CA ASN A 466 -26.90 22.94 21.98
C ASN A 466 -25.66 22.44 21.19
N ALA A 467 -25.18 23.24 20.25
CA ALA A 467 -23.96 22.91 19.51
C ALA A 467 -22.73 22.91 20.42
N TYR A 468 -22.55 23.93 21.26
CA TYR A 468 -21.46 23.95 22.23
C TYR A 468 -21.49 22.77 23.18
N ARG A 469 -22.66 22.45 23.72
CA ARG A 469 -22.83 21.31 24.61
C ARG A 469 -22.55 19.98 23.90
N ALA A 470 -23.03 19.81 22.66
CA ALA A 470 -22.71 18.65 21.84
C ALA A 470 -21.20 18.50 21.61
N PHE A 471 -20.49 19.61 21.41
CA PHE A 471 -19.04 19.65 21.28
C PHE A 471 -18.33 19.16 22.55
N LEU A 472 -18.72 19.61 23.74
CA LEU A 472 -18.14 19.12 25.01
C LEU A 472 -18.42 17.63 25.21
N LEU A 473 -19.64 17.17 24.96
CA LEU A 473 -20.01 15.76 25.09
C LEU A 473 -19.30 14.86 24.08
N ALA A 474 -19.09 15.33 22.86
CA ALA A 474 -18.32 14.62 21.84
C ALA A 474 -16.85 14.45 22.28
N ASN A 475 -16.23 15.50 22.80
CA ASN A 475 -14.88 15.43 23.35
C ASN A 475 -14.79 14.41 24.51
N ARG A 476 -15.81 14.38 25.38
CA ARG A 476 -15.88 13.42 26.49
C ARG A 476 -16.00 11.98 25.98
N ALA A 477 -16.83 11.72 24.97
CA ALA A 477 -16.97 10.42 24.36
C ALA A 477 -15.65 9.96 23.70
N MET A 478 -14.99 10.84 22.98
CA MET A 478 -13.69 10.56 22.38
C MET A 478 -12.61 10.31 23.42
N PHE A 479 -12.57 11.07 24.51
CA PHE A 479 -11.65 10.83 25.62
C PHE A 479 -11.82 9.43 26.21
N MET A 480 -13.06 9.04 26.52
CA MET A 480 -13.39 7.70 27.02
C MET A 480 -13.01 6.61 26.01
N GLN A 481 -13.38 6.77 24.75
CA GLN A 481 -13.06 5.84 23.67
C GLN A 481 -11.53 5.62 23.53
N ARG A 482 -10.73 6.68 23.63
CA ARG A 482 -9.27 6.59 23.55
C ARG A 482 -8.67 5.81 24.72
N ILE A 483 -9.17 6.04 25.94
CA ILE A 483 -8.72 5.29 27.13
C ILE A 483 -9.02 3.80 26.96
N HIS A 484 -10.24 3.44 26.56
CA HIS A 484 -10.62 2.04 26.39
C HIS A 484 -9.81 1.33 25.30
N ILE A 485 -9.51 2.00 24.18
CA ILE A 485 -8.66 1.42 23.13
C ILE A 485 -7.22 1.22 23.61
N ALA A 486 -6.68 2.19 24.38
CA ALA A 486 -5.34 2.04 24.96
C ALA A 486 -5.28 0.86 25.93
N MET A 487 -6.26 0.73 26.81
CA MET A 487 -6.37 -0.41 27.75
C MET A 487 -6.46 -1.74 27.02
N GLN A 488 -7.28 -1.82 25.95
CA GLN A 488 -7.39 -3.04 25.15
C GLN A 488 -6.05 -3.42 24.52
N GLY A 489 -5.27 -2.44 24.04
CA GLY A 489 -3.93 -2.66 23.51
C GLY A 489 -2.95 -3.17 24.59
N GLU A 490 -2.97 -2.60 25.79
CA GLU A 490 -2.15 -3.05 26.90
C GLU A 490 -2.52 -4.47 27.35
N MET A 491 -3.80 -4.78 27.44
CA MET A 491 -4.28 -6.12 27.80
C MET A 491 -3.88 -7.17 26.77
N ALA A 492 -3.91 -6.83 25.46
CA ALA A 492 -3.47 -7.73 24.41
C ALA A 492 -1.96 -8.02 24.45
N GLN A 493 -1.13 -7.03 24.85
CA GLN A 493 0.31 -7.20 24.99
C GLN A 493 0.71 -8.01 26.22
N THR A 494 -0.01 -7.84 27.35
CA THR A 494 0.30 -8.53 28.62
C THR A 494 -0.22 -9.96 28.67
N ASN A 495 -1.21 -10.32 27.89
CA ASN A 495 -1.89 -11.61 27.89
C ASN A 495 -1.89 -12.27 26.50
N ALA A 496 -0.73 -12.28 25.81
CA ALA A 496 -0.62 -12.89 24.48
C ALA A 496 -1.10 -14.36 24.43
N ASP A 497 -0.98 -15.08 25.55
CA ASP A 497 -1.37 -16.49 25.68
C ASP A 497 -2.68 -16.73 26.46
N ARG A 498 -3.32 -15.66 26.98
CA ARG A 498 -4.54 -15.78 27.79
C ARG A 498 -5.46 -14.58 27.59
N TYR A 499 -6.68 -14.85 27.14
CA TYR A 499 -7.77 -13.86 27.20
C TYR A 499 -8.07 -13.57 28.69
N PRO A 500 -8.10 -12.29 29.12
CA PRO A 500 -8.52 -11.96 30.47
C PRO A 500 -9.96 -12.40 30.68
N GLY A 501 -10.24 -13.02 31.83
CA GLY A 501 -11.59 -13.44 32.17
C GLY A 501 -12.54 -12.24 32.29
N ASP A 502 -13.83 -12.46 32.07
CA ASP A 502 -14.86 -11.42 32.16
C ASP A 502 -14.88 -10.70 33.51
N GLU A 503 -14.48 -11.38 34.60
CA GLU A 503 -14.37 -10.82 35.95
C GLU A 503 -13.20 -9.81 36.05
N GLU A 504 -12.04 -10.11 35.50
CA GLU A 504 -10.87 -9.21 35.49
C GLU A 504 -11.14 -7.92 34.70
N ILE A 505 -11.87 -8.04 33.59
CA ILE A 505 -12.31 -6.89 32.78
C ILE A 505 -13.32 -6.06 33.54
N SER A 506 -14.29 -6.72 34.18
CA SER A 506 -15.34 -6.06 34.96
C SER A 506 -14.78 -5.25 36.12
N ASP A 507 -13.83 -5.80 36.86
CA ASP A 507 -13.24 -5.13 38.00
C ASP A 507 -12.46 -3.87 37.60
N ARG A 508 -11.70 -3.91 36.51
CA ARG A 508 -10.99 -2.72 35.99
C ARG A 508 -11.93 -1.64 35.46
N LEU A 509 -13.10 -2.00 34.94
CA LEU A 509 -14.07 -1.07 34.35
C LEU A 509 -15.03 -0.47 35.40
N CYS A 510 -15.38 -1.23 36.44
CA CYS A 510 -16.33 -0.78 37.47
C CYS A 510 -15.79 0.39 38.30
N ASP A 511 -14.50 0.47 38.53
CA ASP A 511 -13.84 1.51 39.34
C ASP A 511 -13.16 2.61 38.53
N MET A 512 -13.43 2.70 37.21
CA MET A 512 -12.77 3.67 36.36
C MET A 512 -13.24 5.10 36.64
N ASP A 513 -12.34 5.90 37.21
CA ASP A 513 -12.52 7.34 37.39
C ASP A 513 -11.82 8.13 36.27
N TYR A 514 -12.59 8.45 35.23
CA TYR A 514 -12.08 9.23 34.10
C TYR A 514 -11.46 10.60 34.47
N SER A 515 -11.78 11.13 35.66
CA SER A 515 -11.20 12.38 36.14
C SER A 515 -9.72 12.24 36.47
N ARG A 516 -9.29 11.04 36.86
CA ARG A 516 -7.92 10.70 37.24
C ARG A 516 -7.07 10.20 36.08
N GLU A 517 -7.71 9.81 34.96
CA GLU A 517 -7.01 9.29 33.80
C GLU A 517 -6.14 10.38 33.14
N SER A 518 -4.94 9.95 32.66
CA SER A 518 -4.01 10.85 31.95
C SER A 518 -4.56 11.22 30.59
N ASP A 519 -4.34 12.46 30.18
CA ASP A 519 -4.68 12.97 28.85
C ASP A 519 -3.51 12.94 27.85
N ALA A 520 -2.36 12.40 28.27
CA ALA A 520 -1.13 12.42 27.45
C ALA A 520 -1.33 11.85 26.03
N ASN A 521 -2.14 10.78 25.92
CA ASN A 521 -2.45 10.11 24.65
C ASN A 521 -3.86 10.48 24.10
N CYS A 522 -4.56 11.41 24.74
CA CYS A 522 -5.93 11.80 24.44
C CYS A 522 -6.01 13.24 23.94
N ARG A 523 -5.16 13.56 22.96
CA ARG A 523 -5.10 14.90 22.34
C ARG A 523 -5.52 14.80 20.88
N TRP A 524 -6.23 15.82 20.44
CA TRP A 524 -6.53 16.00 19.02
C TRP A 524 -5.26 16.33 18.24
N ARG A 525 -5.10 15.73 17.09
CA ARG A 525 -4.18 16.23 16.08
C ARG A 525 -4.80 17.48 15.44
N PRO A 526 -4.00 18.47 15.03
CA PRO A 526 -4.53 19.73 14.49
C PRO A 526 -5.57 19.54 13.38
N PHE A 527 -5.32 18.64 12.44
CA PHE A 527 -6.25 18.39 11.33
C PHE A 527 -7.57 17.74 11.76
N GLN A 528 -7.57 16.94 12.83
CA GLN A 528 -8.78 16.26 13.32
C GLN A 528 -9.78 17.25 13.89
N ILE A 529 -9.29 18.18 14.72
CA ILE A 529 -10.16 19.22 15.29
C ILE A 529 -10.54 20.27 14.23
N ALA A 530 -9.64 20.58 13.30
CA ALA A 530 -9.93 21.47 12.18
C ALA A 530 -11.06 20.91 11.30
N PHE A 531 -11.02 19.62 10.98
CA PHE A 531 -12.08 18.94 10.25
C PHE A 531 -13.43 19.03 10.99
N LEU A 532 -13.44 18.77 12.30
CA LEU A 532 -14.65 18.89 13.10
C LEU A 532 -15.19 20.33 13.05
N LEU A 533 -14.33 21.34 13.21
CA LEU A 533 -14.75 22.76 13.17
C LEU A 533 -15.31 23.19 11.80
N MET A 534 -14.78 22.66 10.71
CA MET A 534 -15.29 22.93 9.36
C MET A 534 -16.72 22.44 9.17
N ASP A 535 -17.06 21.28 9.77
CA ASP A 535 -18.34 20.62 9.56
C ASP A 535 -19.43 20.97 10.59
N VAL A 536 -19.05 21.63 11.69
CA VAL A 536 -20.03 22.03 12.74
C VAL A 536 -21.18 22.82 12.15
N ASN A 537 -20.90 23.84 11.31
CA ASN A 537 -21.93 24.71 10.76
C ASN A 537 -22.89 23.95 9.84
N SER A 538 -22.39 23.07 8.99
CA SER A 538 -23.20 22.28 8.07
C SER A 538 -24.10 21.26 8.79
N ILE A 539 -23.70 20.81 9.98
CA ILE A 539 -24.51 19.90 10.80
C ILE A 539 -25.58 20.67 11.58
N VAL A 540 -25.25 21.89 12.05
CA VAL A 540 -26.13 22.69 12.91
C VAL A 540 -27.19 23.44 12.12
N ASP A 541 -26.84 23.94 10.93
CA ASP A 541 -27.73 24.71 10.05
C ASP A 541 -28.12 23.88 8.83
N ASP A 542 -29.39 23.46 8.78
CA ASP A 542 -29.95 22.70 7.66
C ASP A 542 -30.00 23.48 6.35
N GLN A 543 -29.88 24.82 6.39
CA GLN A 543 -29.84 25.69 5.21
C GLN A 543 -28.42 26.06 4.80
N SER A 544 -27.40 25.60 5.50
CA SER A 544 -26.02 25.90 5.17
C SER A 544 -25.66 25.44 3.75
N PRO A 545 -25.10 26.32 2.90
CA PRO A 545 -24.64 25.97 1.57
C PRO A 545 -23.49 24.95 1.61
N GLU A 546 -22.82 24.80 2.75
CA GLU A 546 -21.72 23.86 2.96
C GLU A 546 -22.17 22.40 2.99
N ARG A 547 -23.47 22.13 3.17
CA ARG A 547 -24.04 20.78 3.14
C ARG A 547 -23.88 20.06 1.79
N SER A 548 -23.65 20.79 0.71
CA SER A 548 -23.35 20.24 -0.62
C SER A 548 -21.87 19.94 -0.85
N ILE A 549 -21.00 20.28 0.10
CA ILE A 549 -19.55 20.04 -0.02
C ILE A 549 -19.23 18.64 0.46
N VAL A 550 -18.35 17.96 -0.29
CA VAL A 550 -17.72 16.71 0.11
C VAL A 550 -16.31 17.02 0.58
N ASP A 551 -16.04 16.80 1.86
CA ASP A 551 -14.74 17.06 2.45
C ASP A 551 -13.87 15.80 2.42
N LEU A 552 -12.66 15.93 1.87
CA LEU A 552 -11.67 14.86 1.77
C LEU A 552 -10.56 15.07 2.79
N ILE A 553 -10.36 14.08 3.68
CA ILE A 553 -9.16 14.02 4.53
C ILE A 553 -8.10 13.18 3.85
N TRP A 554 -7.09 13.82 3.31
CA TRP A 554 -5.98 13.15 2.66
C TRP A 554 -4.73 13.16 3.54
N PHE A 555 -4.50 12.02 4.24
CA PHE A 555 -3.33 11.79 5.08
C PHE A 555 -2.82 10.36 4.88
N PRO A 556 -1.54 10.09 5.11
CA PRO A 556 -1.00 8.73 5.08
C PRO A 556 -1.75 7.79 6.03
N THR A 557 -1.67 6.50 5.75
CA THR A 557 -2.22 5.45 6.62
C THR A 557 -1.61 5.56 8.02
N GLY A 558 -2.40 5.35 9.07
CA GLY A 558 -1.97 5.57 10.45
C GLY A 558 -2.02 7.03 10.93
N GLY A 559 -2.39 7.99 10.08
CA GLY A 559 -2.52 9.42 10.42
C GLY A 559 -3.64 9.76 11.41
N GLY A 560 -4.50 8.80 11.78
CA GLY A 560 -5.60 9.04 12.74
C GLY A 560 -6.84 9.68 12.10
N LYS A 561 -7.10 9.41 10.83
CA LYS A 561 -8.32 9.88 10.13
C LYS A 561 -9.62 9.41 10.82
N THR A 562 -9.63 8.20 11.34
CA THR A 562 -10.79 7.60 11.99
C THR A 562 -11.24 8.40 13.20
N GLU A 563 -10.33 8.95 13.99
CA GLU A 563 -10.67 9.78 15.16
C GLU A 563 -11.42 11.05 14.74
N ALA A 564 -11.07 11.66 13.61
CA ALA A 564 -11.80 12.82 13.09
C ALA A 564 -13.25 12.47 12.76
N TYR A 565 -13.48 11.34 12.05
CA TYR A 565 -14.82 10.86 11.73
C TYR A 565 -15.62 10.47 12.97
N LEU A 566 -14.99 9.81 13.94
CA LEU A 566 -15.63 9.42 15.19
C LEU A 566 -16.00 10.65 16.04
N GLY A 567 -15.13 11.66 16.10
CA GLY A 567 -15.45 12.92 16.78
C GLY A 567 -16.63 13.64 16.16
N LEU A 568 -16.68 13.71 14.83
CA LEU A 568 -17.82 14.30 14.11
C LEU A 568 -19.09 13.48 14.29
N THR A 569 -18.98 12.14 14.31
CA THR A 569 -20.09 11.22 14.59
C THR A 569 -20.69 11.47 15.98
N ALA A 570 -19.85 11.56 17.02
CA ALA A 570 -20.30 11.86 18.37
C ALA A 570 -20.98 13.22 18.45
N PHE A 571 -20.38 14.26 17.83
CA PHE A 571 -20.96 15.59 17.76
C PHE A 571 -22.36 15.56 17.12
N THR A 572 -22.49 14.90 15.96
CA THR A 572 -23.76 14.79 15.23
C THR A 572 -24.84 14.11 16.07
N ILE A 573 -24.49 13.00 16.74
CA ILE A 573 -25.41 12.25 17.61
C ILE A 573 -25.90 13.13 18.76
N PHE A 574 -24.99 13.78 19.49
CA PHE A 574 -25.36 14.63 20.63
C PHE A 574 -26.13 15.86 20.18
N TYR A 575 -25.71 16.54 19.11
CA TYR A 575 -26.42 17.72 18.61
C TYR A 575 -27.85 17.39 18.21
N ARG A 576 -28.09 16.34 17.42
CA ARG A 576 -29.45 15.89 17.04
C ARG A 576 -30.32 15.61 18.25
N LYS A 577 -29.76 14.99 19.29
CA LYS A 577 -30.50 14.70 20.54
C LYS A 577 -30.82 15.94 21.36
N LEU A 578 -29.93 16.90 21.38
CA LEU A 578 -30.12 18.16 22.14
C LEU A 578 -31.01 19.14 21.40
N ALA A 579 -30.83 19.32 20.09
CA ALA A 579 -31.53 20.33 19.30
C ALA A 579 -32.91 19.81 18.82
N HIS A 580 -33.01 18.50 18.44
CA HIS A 580 -34.21 17.94 17.81
C HIS A 580 -34.66 16.64 18.50
N PRO A 581 -34.99 16.64 19.81
CA PRO A 581 -35.21 15.43 20.58
C PRO A 581 -36.36 14.54 20.03
N LYS A 582 -37.38 15.17 19.41
CA LYS A 582 -38.52 14.43 18.84
C LYS A 582 -38.24 13.82 17.45
N GLN A 583 -37.26 14.36 16.74
CA GLN A 583 -36.91 13.94 15.36
C GLN A 583 -35.52 13.28 15.30
N SER A 584 -34.93 12.99 16.44
CA SER A 584 -33.57 12.46 16.55
C SER A 584 -33.47 10.94 16.46
N SER A 585 -34.57 10.26 16.16
CA SER A 585 -34.56 8.82 15.83
C SER A 585 -34.09 8.59 14.39
N GLY A 586 -33.54 7.42 14.13
CA GLY A 586 -33.00 7.04 12.81
C GLY A 586 -31.50 7.24 12.66
N THR A 587 -30.98 6.83 11.52
CA THR A 587 -29.55 6.83 11.20
C THR A 587 -28.98 8.26 11.22
N ALA A 588 -27.93 8.46 12.01
CA ALA A 588 -27.22 9.74 12.10
C ALA A 588 -26.00 9.79 11.17
N VAL A 589 -25.29 8.67 11.04
CA VAL A 589 -24.05 8.54 10.26
C VAL A 589 -24.02 7.18 9.59
N ILE A 590 -23.54 7.12 8.35
CA ILE A 590 -23.25 5.89 7.63
C ILE A 590 -21.75 5.84 7.43
N MET A 591 -21.09 4.77 7.94
CA MET A 591 -19.68 4.50 7.77
C MET A 591 -19.50 3.37 6.75
N ARG A 592 -18.71 3.62 5.70
CA ARG A 592 -18.47 2.65 4.63
C ARG A 592 -16.98 2.33 4.49
N TYR A 593 -16.66 1.03 4.49
CA TYR A 593 -15.30 0.52 4.30
C TYR A 593 -15.30 -0.60 3.28
N THR A 594 -14.22 -0.73 2.52
CA THR A 594 -14.10 -1.67 1.40
C THR A 594 -13.51 -3.04 1.78
N LEU A 595 -12.74 -3.13 2.87
CA LEU A 595 -12.03 -4.35 3.25
C LEU A 595 -12.59 -4.94 4.57
N ARG A 596 -12.88 -6.25 4.60
CA ARG A 596 -13.47 -6.97 5.75
C ARG A 596 -12.68 -6.78 7.06
N LEU A 597 -11.34 -6.98 7.03
CA LEU A 597 -10.50 -6.83 8.24
C LEU A 597 -10.50 -5.40 8.78
N LEU A 598 -10.41 -4.41 7.89
CA LEU A 598 -10.52 -3.00 8.27
C LEU A 598 -11.92 -2.67 8.81
N ALA A 599 -12.97 -3.26 8.22
CA ALA A 599 -14.34 -3.07 8.69
C ALA A 599 -14.52 -3.57 10.14
N ALA A 600 -13.97 -4.73 10.51
CA ALA A 600 -14.02 -5.26 11.87
C ALA A 600 -13.34 -4.34 12.90
N GLN A 601 -12.12 -3.85 12.60
CA GLN A 601 -11.41 -2.90 13.47
C GLN A 601 -12.19 -1.58 13.63
N GLN A 602 -12.70 -1.04 12.55
CA GLN A 602 -13.45 0.22 12.58
C GLN A 602 -14.79 0.05 13.30
N PHE A 603 -15.41 -1.11 13.16
CA PHE A 603 -16.59 -1.48 13.91
C PHE A 603 -16.34 -1.45 15.41
N THR A 604 -15.27 -2.10 15.91
CA THR A 604 -14.91 -2.07 17.32
C THR A 604 -14.72 -0.64 17.83
N ARG A 605 -14.03 0.21 17.06
CA ARG A 605 -13.80 1.62 17.43
C ARG A 605 -15.09 2.43 17.47
N ALA A 606 -15.99 2.24 16.52
CA ALA A 606 -17.29 2.87 16.48
C ALA A 606 -18.19 2.36 17.63
N ALA A 607 -18.17 1.05 17.91
CA ALA A 607 -18.90 0.44 19.02
C ALA A 607 -18.49 1.04 20.36
N THR A 608 -17.17 1.13 20.62
CA THR A 608 -16.64 1.74 21.83
C THR A 608 -17.10 3.19 21.99
N LEU A 609 -17.12 3.96 20.88
CA LEU A 609 -17.63 5.33 20.87
C LEU A 609 -19.13 5.39 21.24
N ILE A 610 -19.95 4.52 20.64
CA ILE A 610 -21.40 4.51 20.91
C ILE A 610 -21.68 4.11 22.37
N CYS A 611 -20.94 3.14 22.92
CA CYS A 611 -21.01 2.78 24.32
C CYS A 611 -20.63 3.96 25.23
N ALA A 612 -19.58 4.72 24.89
CA ALA A 612 -19.19 5.93 25.59
C ALA A 612 -20.30 7.01 25.53
N CYS A 613 -20.91 7.23 24.37
CA CYS A 613 -22.03 8.17 24.22
C CYS A 613 -23.22 7.76 25.09
N GLU A 614 -23.54 6.47 25.16
CA GLU A 614 -24.65 5.98 25.99
C GLU A 614 -24.33 6.10 27.48
N TYR A 615 -23.13 5.77 27.91
CA TYR A 615 -22.71 5.96 29.29
C TYR A 615 -22.85 7.42 29.72
N ILE A 616 -22.40 8.36 28.89
CA ILE A 616 -22.53 9.81 29.12
C ILE A 616 -24.01 10.21 29.24
N ARG A 617 -24.88 9.66 28.40
CA ARG A 617 -26.33 9.91 28.45
C ARG A 617 -26.92 9.46 29.77
N GLN A 618 -26.57 8.26 30.24
CA GLN A 618 -27.05 7.70 31.52
C GLN A 618 -26.51 8.51 32.71
N ASP A 619 -25.25 8.87 32.75
CA ASP A 619 -24.61 9.70 33.77
C ASP A 619 -25.30 11.09 33.85
N CYS A 620 -25.53 11.73 32.71
CA CYS A 620 -26.27 12.98 32.65
C CYS A 620 -27.71 12.84 33.16
N ALA A 621 -28.38 11.72 32.91
CA ALA A 621 -29.73 11.46 33.41
C ALA A 621 -29.75 11.25 34.93
N GLN A 622 -28.78 10.52 35.48
CA GLN A 622 -28.65 10.30 36.94
C GLN A 622 -28.31 11.59 37.71
N ARG A 623 -27.36 12.40 37.16
CA ARG A 623 -27.03 13.71 37.74
C ARG A 623 -28.21 14.67 37.77
N ARG A 624 -29.13 14.56 36.80
CA ARG A 624 -30.34 15.34 36.77
C ARG A 624 -31.29 15.05 37.93
N HIS A 625 -31.39 13.78 38.36
CA HIS A 625 -32.12 13.44 39.57
C HIS A 625 -31.50 14.10 40.81
N LYS A 626 -30.19 14.31 40.80
CA LYS A 626 -29.44 14.89 41.93
C LYS A 626 -29.34 16.43 41.85
N TYR A 627 -29.41 17.00 40.63
CA TYR A 627 -29.25 18.45 40.33
C TYR A 627 -30.24 18.89 39.25
N PRO A 628 -31.46 19.40 39.63
CA PRO A 628 -32.55 19.72 38.69
C PRO A 628 -32.25 20.80 37.65
N ALA A 629 -31.16 21.59 37.81
CA ALA A 629 -30.75 22.66 36.91
C ALA A 629 -30.09 22.25 35.62
N TYR A 630 -29.86 20.95 35.39
CA TYR A 630 -29.29 20.43 34.14
C TYR A 630 -30.39 20.28 33.07
N PRO A 631 -30.53 21.15 32.07
CA PRO A 631 -31.63 21.17 31.12
C PRO A 631 -31.40 20.23 29.91
N LEU A 632 -31.56 18.96 30.10
CA LEU A 632 -31.91 18.06 28.99
C LEU A 632 -33.44 17.88 29.07
N GLY A 633 -34.24 18.32 28.10
CA GLY A 633 -35.70 18.41 28.12
C GLY A 633 -36.46 17.27 28.81
N LYS A 634 -37.56 17.63 29.49
CA LYS A 634 -38.34 16.73 30.39
C LYS A 634 -38.93 15.50 29.69
N ASP A 635 -39.04 15.48 28.36
CA ASP A 635 -39.81 14.50 27.59
C ASP A 635 -38.96 13.77 26.51
N THR A 636 -37.68 13.72 26.67
CA THR A 636 -36.87 12.87 25.77
C THR A 636 -36.99 11.44 26.26
N ASN A 637 -38.03 10.76 25.78
CA ASN A 637 -38.01 9.34 25.64
C ASN A 637 -36.84 9.00 24.74
N CYS A 638 -35.62 8.89 25.34
CA CYS A 638 -34.38 8.51 24.66
C CYS A 638 -34.43 7.04 24.19
N ASN A 639 -35.65 6.50 24.05
CA ASN A 639 -35.92 5.15 23.59
C ASN A 639 -35.61 4.95 22.09
N GLY A 640 -35.19 5.98 21.38
CA GLY A 640 -35.02 5.88 19.94
C GLY A 640 -33.61 5.49 19.46
N ILE A 641 -32.56 5.60 20.26
CA ILE A 641 -31.24 5.10 19.86
C ILE A 641 -30.96 3.73 20.48
N LEU A 642 -31.51 3.45 21.65
CA LEU A 642 -31.30 2.21 22.40
C LEU A 642 -32.61 1.79 23.10
N SER A 643 -33.72 1.77 22.38
CA SER A 643 -34.96 1.17 22.86
C SER A 643 -34.93 -0.34 22.64
N ALA A 644 -33.93 -1.00 23.17
CA ALA A 644 -34.04 -2.41 23.45
C ALA A 644 -34.52 -2.55 24.89
N ARG A 645 -35.81 -2.86 25.06
CA ARG A 645 -36.28 -3.51 26.27
C ARG A 645 -35.25 -4.57 26.68
N LYS A 646 -34.57 -4.39 27.82
CA LYS A 646 -33.85 -5.43 28.60
C LYS A 646 -33.25 -6.62 27.82
N ARG A 647 -32.69 -6.42 26.65
CA ARG A 647 -31.80 -7.37 26.01
C ARG A 647 -30.39 -6.77 26.04
N SER A 648 -29.42 -7.58 26.40
CA SER A 648 -28.03 -7.17 26.57
C SER A 648 -27.61 -6.26 25.41
N HIS A 649 -26.89 -5.19 25.70
CA HIS A 649 -26.37 -4.19 24.74
C HIS A 649 -25.61 -4.79 23.53
N TYR A 650 -25.24 -6.06 23.65
CA TYR A 650 -24.54 -6.85 22.64
C TYR A 650 -25.43 -7.25 21.46
N ASN A 651 -26.70 -7.55 21.68
CA ASN A 651 -27.56 -8.12 20.64
C ASN A 651 -28.02 -7.10 19.58
N TRP A 652 -28.14 -5.81 19.91
CA TRP A 652 -28.52 -4.79 18.94
C TRP A 652 -27.43 -4.52 17.91
N PHE A 653 -26.16 -4.55 18.34
CA PHE A 653 -25.00 -4.37 17.48
C PHE A 653 -24.79 -5.59 16.56
N VAL A 654 -25.08 -6.78 17.05
CA VAL A 654 -25.08 -8.04 16.29
C VAL A 654 -26.21 -8.04 15.26
N ASP A 655 -27.41 -7.58 15.62
CA ASP A 655 -28.56 -7.51 14.70
C ASP A 655 -28.32 -6.50 13.56
N TRP A 656 -27.65 -5.38 13.82
CA TRP A 656 -27.26 -4.42 12.77
C TRP A 656 -26.17 -4.98 11.83
N TRP A 657 -25.18 -5.68 12.38
CA TRP A 657 -24.14 -6.36 11.61
C TRP A 657 -24.71 -7.52 10.77
N TYR A 658 -25.63 -8.29 11.32
CA TYR A 658 -26.32 -9.36 10.55
C TYR A 658 -27.16 -8.78 9.41
N ALA A 659 -27.90 -7.73 9.62
CA ALA A 659 -28.66 -7.07 8.56
C ALA A 659 -27.75 -6.55 7.43
N TYR A 660 -26.57 -6.01 7.77
CA TYR A 660 -25.58 -5.56 6.80
C TYR A 660 -24.92 -6.73 6.05
N SER A 661 -24.55 -7.80 6.74
CA SER A 661 -23.92 -8.99 6.13
C SER A 661 -24.91 -9.85 5.31
N GLU A 662 -26.21 -9.81 5.63
CA GLU A 662 -27.26 -10.47 4.83
C GLU A 662 -27.59 -9.68 3.56
N GLN A 663 -27.45 -8.36 3.58
CA GLN A 663 -27.64 -7.53 2.39
C GLN A 663 -26.52 -7.75 1.35
N GLU A 664 -25.28 -8.04 1.78
CA GLU A 664 -24.21 -8.49 0.90
C GLU A 664 -24.40 -9.92 0.35
N ARG A 665 -25.24 -10.76 1.00
CA ARG A 665 -25.54 -12.12 0.55
C ARG A 665 -26.76 -12.22 -0.37
N GLY A 666 -27.27 -11.12 -0.88
CA GLY A 666 -28.34 -11.14 -1.89
C GLY A 666 -29.72 -11.59 -1.40
N CYS A 667 -29.95 -11.73 -0.07
CA CYS A 667 -31.27 -12.00 0.49
C CYS A 667 -32.05 -10.70 0.60
N GLY A 668 -32.82 -10.39 -0.42
CA GLY A 668 -33.72 -9.24 -0.45
C GLY A 668 -34.78 -9.33 0.64
N LEU A 669 -34.66 -8.47 1.64
CA LEU A 669 -35.79 -8.13 2.53
C LEU A 669 -36.28 -6.74 2.14
N PRO A 670 -37.61 -6.57 1.93
CA PRO A 670 -38.17 -5.28 1.57
C PRO A 670 -38.12 -4.32 2.75
N PHE A 671 -37.62 -3.12 2.50
CA PHE A 671 -37.76 -2.01 3.43
C PHE A 671 -39.21 -1.60 3.57
N GLY A 672 -39.75 -1.75 4.79
CA GLY A 672 -41.00 -1.15 5.23
C GLY A 672 -40.69 -0.04 6.25
#